data_2ad2dd055d02d837f0848610e22d9853
#
_entry.id   2ad2dd055d02d837f0848610e22d9853
#
_cell.length_a   1.000
_cell.length_b   1.000
_cell.length_c   1.000
_cell.angle_alpha   90.00
_cell.angle_beta   90.00
_cell.angle_gamma   90.00
#
_symmetry.space_group_name_H-M   'P 1'
#
loop_
_entity.id
_entity.type
_entity.pdbx_description
1 polymer ?
#
loop_
_entity_poly.entity_id
_entity_poly.type
_entity_poly.pdbx_seq_one_letter_code
_entity_poly.pdbx_strand_id
1 'polypeptide(L)'
;MKTRNVAMMLSVALAASAARAVNYTWNSSSGGDLLDQTNYTPAGLPTASDTVTYNIDANYRLTASGDVPSHGPQTFSKGEIELDLGGHVWDAGSKYFYLNNPLLTLSSGMLTNLSQLVVSRTSPNARLVVTNGSTFKVSGQVVVGNDASSSHGGIVVADEGTTFSAVGGTVIGASGPFSALTVSDGARYSDANLTIGNVTTAVSNIVQVLNGSTVDTVSLEVKTHGNALIISNGSHVTASSAVNFAKAETCSSNRLEVWAGSTLHAGATKKPFAFGVGPDNVMLVDASSISVADTYFTLGADATGSGNRLDVRNGSSFHVDSWIACQGSFNEMHFSDPGTEIVSESQLLIGQPGVGNVVSIGNQASASVFGVSISYSAGSQSNVLEVADGARVDVNGKDLQIGVGGGASRLTIDGGSITNVLTVQMAAKRNVAGKDNNLLEIVNGGRLFANSTVYFGGVGNSNNVIRVAGAGSVLKNHDSYMSWASSSTNTVMYVEDAALVDIATTLAIGGAGGSGNAMIVSNATVKAGNAVSVNGVANLDIIGSGSSLTTSSDFTLTADATLRFVSDDEGFGKVVSGNRLNATEGAKLVIDGARVAKSGGGTFELLVGPELAKQYNTSNPLVNNVTLVPEDSELIVTRDAKQNIVNVSVRVPSKRSGIVVIVR
;
A
#
# COMPACT_ATOMS: atom_id res chain seq x y z
N MET A 1 62.14 0.11 -83.09
CA MET A 1 63.03 0.20 -81.94
C MET A 1 62.19 0.67 -80.75
N LYS A 2 61.94 -0.22 -79.76
CA LYS A 2 61.13 0.09 -78.58
C LYS A 2 62.07 0.24 -77.37
N THR A 3 62.23 1.44 -76.87
CA THR A 3 62.93 1.71 -75.63
C THR A 3 62.00 1.51 -74.46
N ARG A 4 62.32 0.57 -73.59
CA ARG A 4 61.65 0.29 -72.32
C ARG A 4 62.27 1.21 -71.26
N ASN A 5 61.47 2.09 -70.68
CA ASN A 5 61.79 2.80 -69.44
C ASN A 5 61.43 1.89 -68.26
N VAL A 6 62.43 1.49 -67.47
CA VAL A 6 62.25 0.85 -66.19
C VAL A 6 62.17 1.97 -65.13
N ALA A 7 60.99 2.23 -64.60
CA ALA A 7 60.81 3.09 -63.45
C ALA A 7 61.10 2.26 -62.19
N MET A 8 62.14 2.57 -61.48
CA MET A 8 62.50 1.97 -60.18
C MET A 8 61.69 2.69 -59.15
N MET A 9 60.59 2.01 -58.64
CA MET A 9 59.86 2.49 -57.47
C MET A 9 60.65 2.21 -56.22
N LEU A 10 61.18 3.20 -55.58
CA LEU A 10 61.78 3.18 -54.26
C LEU A 10 60.62 3.19 -53.23
N SER A 11 60.17 2.03 -52.77
CA SER A 11 59.24 1.92 -51.66
C SER A 11 59.96 2.16 -50.35
N VAL A 12 59.87 3.36 -49.82
CA VAL A 12 60.23 3.67 -48.45
C VAL A 12 59.17 3.04 -47.55
N ALA A 13 59.44 1.87 -47.00
CA ALA A 13 58.65 1.30 -45.91
C ALA A 13 58.87 2.14 -44.67
N LEU A 14 57.99 3.09 -44.35
CA LEU A 14 57.91 3.64 -43.01
C LEU A 14 57.44 2.51 -42.09
N ALA A 15 58.37 1.86 -41.43
CA ALA A 15 58.12 1.03 -40.27
C ALA A 15 57.61 1.97 -39.15
N ALA A 16 56.31 2.17 -39.07
CA ALA A 16 55.71 2.68 -37.85
C ALA A 16 56.02 1.63 -36.77
N SER A 17 57.07 1.85 -36.00
CA SER A 17 57.27 1.08 -34.79
C SER A 17 56.06 1.29 -33.90
N ALA A 18 55.14 0.33 -33.86
CA ALA A 18 54.07 0.33 -32.86
C ALA A 18 54.76 0.45 -31.52
N ALA A 19 54.61 1.60 -30.86
CA ALA A 19 55.11 1.80 -29.53
C ALA A 19 54.59 0.67 -28.63
N ARG A 20 55.48 -0.17 -28.17
CA ARG A 20 55.13 -1.30 -27.31
C ARG A 20 54.65 -0.73 -25.97
N ALA A 21 53.46 -1.10 -25.52
CA ALA A 21 52.95 -0.71 -24.23
C ALA A 21 53.95 -1.04 -23.12
N VAL A 22 54.24 -0.09 -22.27
CA VAL A 22 55.15 -0.21 -21.14
C VAL A 22 54.32 -0.37 -19.87
N ASN A 23 54.76 -1.25 -18.97
CA ASN A 23 54.20 -1.37 -17.62
C ASN A 23 55.00 -0.50 -16.66
N TYR A 24 54.41 0.58 -16.21
CA TYR A 24 55.00 1.46 -15.19
C TYR A 24 54.55 1.04 -13.77
N THR A 25 55.44 1.22 -12.82
CA THR A 25 55.12 1.12 -11.39
C THR A 25 55.47 2.43 -10.71
N TRP A 26 54.56 2.96 -9.91
CA TRP A 26 54.83 4.10 -9.04
C TRP A 26 55.87 3.67 -7.98
N ASN A 27 56.95 4.45 -7.79
CA ASN A 27 58.07 4.06 -6.96
C ASN A 27 58.32 4.95 -5.73
N SER A 28 57.57 6.07 -5.58
CA SER A 28 57.74 7.01 -4.47
C SER A 28 56.80 6.70 -3.31
N SER A 29 57.32 6.23 -2.18
CA SER A 29 56.53 5.97 -0.96
C SER A 29 56.17 7.25 -0.18
N SER A 30 56.82 8.38 -0.48
CA SER A 30 56.50 9.70 0.08
C SER A 30 55.48 10.48 -0.75
N GLY A 31 55.01 9.90 -1.86
CA GLY A 31 54.16 10.60 -2.83
C GLY A 31 54.98 11.42 -3.83
N GLY A 32 54.32 12.32 -4.57
CA GLY A 32 54.95 13.19 -5.56
C GLY A 32 54.01 13.58 -6.69
N ASP A 33 54.59 14.31 -7.66
CA ASP A 33 53.89 14.80 -8.83
C ASP A 33 53.70 13.69 -9.87
N LEU A 34 52.49 13.52 -10.37
CA LEU A 34 52.15 12.61 -11.47
C LEU A 34 52.86 12.96 -12.80
N LEU A 35 53.32 14.20 -12.95
CA LEU A 35 54.06 14.67 -14.12
C LEU A 35 55.57 14.56 -13.95
N ASP A 36 56.09 14.10 -12.81
CA ASP A 36 57.50 13.85 -12.61
C ASP A 36 57.87 12.42 -13.05
N GLN A 37 58.61 12.30 -14.14
CA GLN A 37 59.06 11.03 -14.72
C GLN A 37 59.89 10.14 -13.74
N THR A 38 60.52 10.73 -12.73
CA THR A 38 61.35 10.02 -11.76
C THR A 38 60.55 9.23 -10.75
N ASN A 39 59.25 9.51 -10.61
CA ASN A 39 58.34 8.80 -9.73
C ASN A 39 57.88 7.45 -10.32
N TYR A 40 58.33 7.10 -11.52
CA TYR A 40 57.95 5.84 -12.18
C TYR A 40 59.15 4.91 -12.41
N THR A 41 58.88 3.61 -12.45
CA THR A 41 59.83 2.58 -12.86
C THR A 41 59.21 1.77 -14.02
N PRO A 42 59.85 1.75 -15.22
CA PRO A 42 61.05 2.49 -15.58
C PRO A 42 60.83 4.02 -15.58
N ALA A 43 61.89 4.81 -15.48
CA ALA A 43 61.75 6.26 -15.49
C ALA A 43 61.19 6.76 -16.84
N GLY A 44 60.18 7.61 -16.77
CA GLY A 44 59.47 8.14 -17.92
C GLY A 44 58.02 8.49 -17.58
N LEU A 45 57.38 9.31 -18.38
CA LEU A 45 55.94 9.60 -18.22
C LEU A 45 55.11 8.55 -18.98
N PRO A 46 54.12 7.91 -18.31
CA PRO A 46 53.21 6.97 -18.96
C PRO A 46 52.41 7.65 -20.10
N THR A 47 52.13 6.92 -21.17
CA THR A 47 51.28 7.35 -22.27
C THR A 47 49.95 6.62 -22.26
N ALA A 48 49.03 6.96 -23.16
CA ALA A 48 47.72 6.34 -23.28
C ALA A 48 47.75 4.84 -23.62
N SER A 49 48.90 4.28 -24.04
CA SER A 49 49.07 2.84 -24.30
C SER A 49 49.67 2.08 -23.11
N ASP A 50 50.18 2.76 -22.11
CA ASP A 50 50.97 2.19 -21.02
C ASP A 50 50.09 1.88 -19.80
N THR A 51 50.36 0.80 -19.05
CA THR A 51 49.72 0.54 -17.77
C THR A 51 50.50 1.15 -16.62
N VAL A 52 49.80 1.59 -15.58
CA VAL A 52 50.41 2.06 -14.33
C VAL A 52 49.89 1.31 -13.14
N THR A 53 50.82 0.84 -12.28
CA THR A 53 50.50 0.16 -11.03
C THR A 53 50.98 0.94 -9.83
N TYR A 54 50.07 1.22 -8.89
CA TYR A 54 50.35 1.80 -7.57
C TYR A 54 50.28 0.67 -6.52
N ASN A 55 51.43 0.17 -6.06
CA ASN A 55 51.48 -1.03 -5.21
C ASN A 55 52.37 -0.82 -3.97
N ILE A 56 52.39 0.39 -3.46
CA ILE A 56 53.14 0.73 -2.25
C ILE A 56 52.18 0.64 -1.05
N ASP A 57 52.58 -0.13 -0.04
CA ASP A 57 51.83 -0.29 1.21
C ASP A 57 52.25 0.81 2.21
N ALA A 58 51.84 2.04 1.89
CA ALA A 58 52.16 3.23 2.67
C ALA A 58 51.02 4.27 2.52
N ASN A 59 51.07 5.32 3.31
CA ASN A 59 50.24 6.51 3.17
C ASN A 59 51.05 7.54 2.37
N TYR A 60 50.55 7.92 1.17
CA TYR A 60 51.24 8.87 0.30
C TYR A 60 50.28 9.71 -0.54
N ARG A 61 50.75 10.89 -0.95
CA ARG A 61 49.94 11.85 -1.73
C ARG A 61 50.46 11.95 -3.17
N LEU A 62 49.58 11.76 -4.12
CA LEU A 62 49.80 12.02 -5.54
C LEU A 62 49.33 13.43 -5.83
N THR A 63 50.18 14.26 -6.39
CA THR A 63 49.87 15.65 -6.78
C THR A 63 49.94 15.83 -8.28
N ALA A 64 49.40 16.92 -8.79
CA ALA A 64 49.53 17.33 -10.19
C ALA A 64 49.93 18.81 -10.25
N SER A 65 51.02 19.12 -10.94
CA SER A 65 51.48 20.49 -11.20
C SER A 65 50.83 21.10 -12.47
N GLY A 66 50.03 20.33 -13.15
CA GLY A 66 49.26 20.69 -14.38
C GLY A 66 48.27 19.61 -14.75
N ASP A 67 47.57 19.79 -15.85
CA ASP A 67 46.63 18.76 -16.33
C ASP A 67 47.39 17.47 -16.68
N VAL A 68 46.86 16.35 -16.15
CA VAL A 68 47.50 15.03 -16.32
C VAL A 68 46.99 14.43 -17.65
N PRO A 69 47.88 14.10 -18.57
CA PRO A 69 47.47 13.50 -19.84
C PRO A 69 46.97 12.07 -19.64
N SER A 70 46.29 11.57 -20.66
CA SER A 70 45.78 10.19 -20.64
C SER A 70 46.91 9.19 -20.48
N HIS A 71 46.81 8.37 -19.43
CA HIS A 71 47.59 7.15 -19.26
C HIS A 71 46.77 5.94 -19.70
N GLY A 72 47.36 4.76 -19.85
CA GLY A 72 46.62 3.51 -20.04
C GLY A 72 45.90 3.07 -18.78
N PRO A 73 45.50 1.78 -18.63
CA PRO A 73 44.84 1.29 -17.44
C PRO A 73 45.62 1.53 -16.15
N GLN A 74 44.93 1.99 -15.12
CA GLN A 74 45.51 2.27 -13.79
C GLN A 74 45.09 1.20 -12.80
N THR A 75 46.02 0.67 -12.02
CA THR A 75 45.74 -0.31 -10.96
C THR A 75 46.30 0.17 -9.62
N PHE A 76 45.42 0.42 -8.67
CA PHE A 76 45.74 0.74 -7.29
C PHE A 76 45.58 -0.52 -6.46
N SER A 77 46.69 -1.05 -5.93
CA SER A 77 46.69 -2.37 -5.29
C SER A 77 46.74 -2.33 -3.78
N LYS A 78 47.38 -1.33 -3.19
CA LYS A 78 47.58 -1.18 -1.75
C LYS A 78 47.76 0.28 -1.36
N GLY A 79 47.76 0.52 -0.05
CA GLY A 79 48.11 1.78 0.60
C GLY A 79 46.91 2.73 0.77
N GLU A 80 47.16 3.81 1.47
CA GLU A 80 46.24 4.95 1.60
C GLU A 80 46.77 6.07 0.69
N ILE A 81 46.06 6.34 -0.37
CA ILE A 81 46.50 7.22 -1.45
C ILE A 81 45.59 8.44 -1.52
N GLU A 82 46.15 9.61 -1.26
CA GLU A 82 45.46 10.87 -1.53
C GLU A 82 45.83 11.34 -2.94
N LEU A 83 44.83 11.55 -3.79
CA LEU A 83 44.97 12.14 -5.10
C LEU A 83 44.51 13.61 -5.03
N ASP A 84 45.48 14.51 -4.96
CA ASP A 84 45.27 15.96 -4.96
C ASP A 84 45.72 16.55 -6.28
N LEU A 85 44.77 16.82 -7.15
CA LEU A 85 45.09 17.37 -8.47
C LEU A 85 45.25 18.90 -8.45
N GLY A 86 45.17 19.58 -7.32
CA GLY A 86 45.38 21.03 -7.21
C GLY A 86 44.39 21.86 -8.07
N GLY A 87 43.23 21.35 -8.37
CA GLY A 87 42.23 21.96 -9.29
C GLY A 87 42.45 21.58 -10.76
N HIS A 88 43.48 20.82 -11.08
CA HIS A 88 43.78 20.36 -12.45
C HIS A 88 42.90 19.18 -12.86
N VAL A 89 42.93 18.85 -14.15
CA VAL A 89 42.17 17.76 -14.75
C VAL A 89 43.10 16.57 -15.05
N TRP A 90 42.66 15.39 -14.64
CA TRP A 90 43.21 14.14 -15.14
C TRP A 90 42.20 13.53 -16.13
N ASP A 91 42.51 13.57 -17.43
CA ASP A 91 41.75 12.87 -18.45
C ASP A 91 42.24 11.43 -18.58
N ALA A 92 41.46 10.49 -18.17
CA ALA A 92 41.82 9.06 -18.23
C ALA A 92 41.79 8.47 -19.65
N GLY A 93 41.34 9.20 -20.66
CA GLY A 93 41.37 8.79 -22.08
C GLY A 93 40.58 7.53 -22.39
N SER A 94 39.45 7.31 -21.75
CA SER A 94 38.61 6.12 -21.86
C SER A 94 39.32 4.82 -21.40
N LYS A 95 40.07 4.89 -20.32
CA LYS A 95 40.76 3.73 -19.72
C LYS A 95 40.12 3.24 -18.44
N TYR A 96 40.62 2.11 -17.93
CA TYR A 96 40.13 1.44 -16.75
C TYR A 96 40.86 1.90 -15.49
N PHE A 97 40.13 2.06 -14.38
CA PHE A 97 40.64 2.21 -13.03
C PHE A 97 40.28 1.01 -12.19
N TYR A 98 41.26 0.31 -11.65
CA TYR A 98 41.09 -0.87 -10.82
C TYR A 98 41.62 -0.61 -9.41
N LEU A 99 40.75 -0.75 -8.41
CA LEU A 99 41.09 -0.69 -7.00
C LEU A 99 41.00 -2.12 -6.42
N ASN A 100 42.10 -2.72 -6.05
CA ASN A 100 42.09 -4.06 -5.45
C ASN A 100 41.90 -3.96 -3.94
N ASN A 101 42.80 -3.30 -3.19
CA ASN A 101 42.72 -3.12 -1.75
C ASN A 101 43.28 -1.77 -1.23
N PRO A 102 43.18 -0.64 -1.98
CA PRO A 102 43.60 0.65 -1.46
C PRO A 102 42.45 1.39 -0.78
N LEU A 103 42.80 2.40 0.03
CA LEU A 103 41.98 3.60 0.22
C LEU A 103 42.47 4.67 -0.77
N LEU A 104 41.70 5.01 -1.78
CA LEU A 104 41.99 6.08 -2.71
C LEU A 104 41.06 7.27 -2.44
N THR A 105 41.61 8.44 -2.15
CA THR A 105 40.87 9.68 -1.92
C THR A 105 41.16 10.70 -3.01
N LEU A 106 40.18 11.14 -3.76
CA LEU A 106 40.27 12.33 -4.63
C LEU A 106 39.84 13.54 -3.79
N SER A 107 40.82 14.37 -3.40
CA SER A 107 40.61 15.49 -2.47
C SER A 107 40.54 16.85 -3.16
N SER A 108 40.98 16.98 -4.42
CA SER A 108 40.80 18.17 -5.22
C SER A 108 40.89 17.88 -6.72
N GLY A 109 40.31 18.74 -7.55
CA GLY A 109 40.37 18.69 -9.02
C GLY A 109 39.38 17.73 -9.65
N MET A 110 39.69 17.35 -10.90
CA MET A 110 38.74 16.61 -11.73
C MET A 110 39.39 15.36 -12.35
N LEU A 111 38.82 14.19 -12.14
CA LEU A 111 39.16 12.95 -12.83
C LEU A 111 38.02 12.60 -13.79
N THR A 112 38.32 12.48 -15.07
CA THR A 112 37.29 12.37 -16.11
C THR A 112 37.61 11.28 -17.13
N ASN A 113 36.57 10.93 -17.92
CA ASN A 113 36.68 10.10 -19.12
C ASN A 113 37.20 8.68 -18.85
N LEU A 114 36.84 8.10 -17.66
CA LEU A 114 37.09 6.70 -17.42
C LEU A 114 36.09 5.83 -18.19
N SER A 115 36.57 4.78 -18.87
CA SER A 115 35.67 3.80 -19.48
C SER A 115 35.04 2.85 -18.46
N GLN A 116 35.75 2.56 -17.36
CA GLN A 116 35.24 1.73 -16.26
C GLN A 116 36.00 2.01 -14.97
N LEU A 117 35.26 1.99 -13.85
CA LEU A 117 35.81 1.95 -12.50
C LEU A 117 35.42 0.62 -11.84
N VAL A 118 36.40 -0.10 -11.30
CA VAL A 118 36.16 -1.32 -10.51
C VAL A 118 36.78 -1.17 -9.12
N VAL A 119 35.95 -1.14 -8.08
CA VAL A 119 36.34 -1.06 -6.67
C VAL A 119 36.21 -2.44 -6.04
N SER A 120 37.21 -2.91 -5.32
CA SER A 120 37.34 -4.29 -4.89
C SER A 120 37.23 -5.27 -6.06
N ARG A 121 38.23 -5.20 -6.96
CA ARG A 121 38.22 -6.01 -8.16
C ARG A 121 38.44 -7.49 -7.89
N THR A 122 39.50 -7.82 -7.12
CA THR A 122 39.93 -9.20 -6.81
C THR A 122 40.24 -9.40 -5.32
N SER A 123 40.11 -8.37 -4.51
CA SER A 123 40.41 -8.36 -3.08
C SER A 123 39.36 -7.54 -2.32
N PRO A 124 39.13 -7.84 -1.04
CA PRO A 124 38.17 -7.09 -0.23
C PRO A 124 38.71 -5.71 0.19
N ASN A 125 37.82 -4.88 0.74
CA ASN A 125 38.09 -3.63 1.47
C ASN A 125 38.63 -2.45 0.63
N ALA A 126 38.64 -2.50 -0.71
CA ALA A 126 39.00 -1.32 -1.48
C ALA A 126 37.96 -0.21 -1.30
N ARG A 127 38.44 1.03 -1.14
CA ARG A 127 37.56 2.19 -0.97
C ARG A 127 38.00 3.34 -1.87
N LEU A 128 37.03 3.98 -2.50
CA LEU A 128 37.18 5.26 -3.19
C LEU A 128 36.44 6.33 -2.39
N VAL A 129 37.11 7.43 -2.09
CA VAL A 129 36.51 8.63 -1.49
C VAL A 129 36.69 9.78 -2.46
N VAL A 130 35.59 10.49 -2.77
CA VAL A 130 35.59 11.72 -3.58
C VAL A 130 35.03 12.82 -2.69
N THR A 131 35.79 13.91 -2.51
CA THR A 131 35.50 14.90 -1.47
C THR A 131 35.95 16.32 -1.85
N ASN A 132 35.67 17.31 -1.01
CA ASN A 132 36.13 18.72 -1.15
C ASN A 132 35.81 19.38 -2.50
N GLY A 133 34.60 19.22 -3.01
CA GLY A 133 34.20 19.83 -4.28
C GLY A 133 34.81 19.19 -5.52
N SER A 134 35.46 18.04 -5.39
CA SER A 134 36.06 17.31 -6.51
C SER A 134 35.03 16.75 -7.46
N THR A 135 35.45 16.51 -8.71
CA THR A 135 34.61 15.89 -9.75
C THR A 135 35.19 14.57 -10.23
N PHE A 136 34.39 13.51 -10.21
CA PHE A 136 34.75 12.19 -10.72
C PHE A 136 33.75 11.72 -11.79
N LYS A 137 34.23 11.49 -13.04
CA LYS A 137 33.37 11.11 -14.17
C LYS A 137 33.81 9.80 -14.81
N VAL A 138 32.86 8.84 -14.86
CA VAL A 138 33.01 7.56 -15.54
C VAL A 138 32.07 7.53 -16.74
N SER A 139 32.59 7.39 -17.95
CA SER A 139 31.81 7.29 -19.18
C SER A 139 31.16 5.92 -19.37
N GLY A 140 31.73 4.88 -18.76
CA GLY A 140 31.17 3.53 -18.75
C GLY A 140 30.61 3.13 -17.40
N GLN A 141 30.84 1.88 -17.03
CA GLN A 141 30.24 1.28 -15.83
C GLN A 141 31.11 1.44 -14.57
N VAL A 142 30.45 1.62 -13.44
CA VAL A 142 31.03 1.52 -12.11
C VAL A 142 30.64 0.19 -11.49
N VAL A 143 31.62 -0.58 -11.00
CA VAL A 143 31.44 -1.91 -10.38
C VAL A 143 32.09 -1.91 -9.01
N VAL A 144 31.34 -2.26 -7.97
CA VAL A 144 31.84 -2.43 -6.61
C VAL A 144 31.63 -3.89 -6.18
N GLY A 145 32.67 -4.54 -5.66
CA GLY A 145 32.63 -5.94 -5.26
C GLY A 145 32.51 -6.88 -6.47
N ASN A 146 33.53 -6.89 -7.33
CA ASN A 146 33.47 -7.57 -8.64
C ASN A 146 33.43 -9.09 -8.54
N ASP A 147 34.17 -9.70 -7.63
CA ASP A 147 34.22 -11.15 -7.41
C ASP A 147 33.56 -11.53 -6.08
N ALA A 148 33.17 -12.78 -5.90
CA ALA A 148 32.56 -13.27 -4.65
C ALA A 148 33.47 -13.09 -3.41
N SER A 149 34.78 -13.06 -3.59
CA SER A 149 35.78 -12.76 -2.55
C SER A 149 36.02 -11.26 -2.33
N SER A 150 35.48 -10.40 -3.18
CA SER A 150 35.68 -8.95 -3.17
C SER A 150 34.66 -8.24 -2.28
N SER A 151 34.54 -8.66 -1.03
CA SER A 151 33.61 -8.09 -0.05
C SER A 151 34.08 -6.72 0.47
N HIS A 152 33.15 -5.96 1.07
CA HIS A 152 33.41 -4.69 1.77
C HIS A 152 34.04 -3.60 0.86
N GLY A 153 33.82 -3.67 -0.45
CA GLY A 153 34.17 -2.59 -1.36
C GLY A 153 33.28 -1.36 -1.14
N GLY A 154 33.84 -0.15 -1.27
CA GLY A 154 33.05 1.05 -1.00
C GLY A 154 33.39 2.26 -1.86
N ILE A 155 32.37 3.06 -2.15
CA ILE A 155 32.51 4.41 -2.71
C ILE A 155 31.85 5.39 -1.75
N VAL A 156 32.54 6.46 -1.42
CA VAL A 156 32.04 7.60 -0.65
C VAL A 156 32.14 8.85 -1.53
N VAL A 157 31.06 9.58 -1.67
CA VAL A 157 31.00 10.89 -2.33
C VAL A 157 30.50 11.87 -1.28
N ALA A 158 31.35 12.76 -0.82
CA ALA A 158 31.04 13.62 0.30
C ALA A 158 31.38 15.09 0.04
N ASP A 159 30.78 15.97 0.80
CA ASP A 159 30.90 17.41 0.84
C ASP A 159 30.16 18.15 -0.29
N GLU A 160 29.70 19.33 0.05
CA GLU A 160 29.03 20.24 -0.88
C GLU A 160 29.92 20.57 -2.08
N GLY A 161 29.33 20.58 -3.28
CA GLY A 161 30.04 20.82 -4.55
C GLY A 161 30.71 19.58 -5.13
N THR A 162 30.88 18.50 -4.37
CA THR A 162 31.44 17.23 -4.88
C THR A 162 30.44 16.54 -5.82
N THR A 163 30.96 16.09 -6.97
CA THR A 163 30.12 15.42 -7.98
C THR A 163 30.74 14.09 -8.43
N PHE A 164 29.90 13.07 -8.53
CA PHE A 164 30.23 11.79 -9.14
C PHE A 164 29.23 11.45 -10.24
N SER A 165 29.71 11.07 -11.41
CA SER A 165 28.83 10.70 -12.53
C SER A 165 29.28 9.40 -13.20
N ALA A 166 28.35 8.47 -13.42
CA ALA A 166 28.57 7.18 -14.05
C ALA A 166 27.58 6.98 -15.22
N VAL A 167 27.97 7.36 -16.43
CA VAL A 167 27.06 7.32 -17.60
C VAL A 167 26.60 5.90 -17.95
N GLY A 168 27.43 4.88 -17.76
CA GLY A 168 27.12 3.48 -18.04
C GLY A 168 26.42 2.75 -16.90
N GLY A 169 26.07 3.45 -15.80
CA GLY A 169 25.41 2.88 -14.63
C GLY A 169 26.38 2.32 -13.58
N THR A 170 25.81 1.96 -12.44
CA THR A 170 26.52 1.51 -11.24
C THR A 170 25.96 0.21 -10.70
N VAL A 171 26.87 -0.70 -10.31
CA VAL A 171 26.52 -1.95 -9.65
C VAL A 171 27.25 -2.02 -8.30
N ILE A 172 26.49 -1.96 -7.21
CA ILE A 172 26.96 -2.12 -5.84
C ILE A 172 26.74 -3.58 -5.41
N GLY A 173 27.82 -4.33 -5.20
CA GLY A 173 27.76 -5.78 -5.03
C GLY A 173 27.52 -6.48 -6.36
N ALA A 174 28.48 -6.42 -7.27
CA ALA A 174 28.36 -7.17 -8.54
C ALA A 174 28.38 -8.68 -8.31
N SER A 175 29.29 -9.16 -7.45
CA SER A 175 29.36 -10.54 -6.97
C SER A 175 29.73 -10.62 -5.49
N GLY A 176 30.45 -9.60 -4.95
CA GLY A 176 30.89 -9.54 -3.57
C GLY A 176 29.82 -8.98 -2.63
N PRO A 177 29.67 -9.55 -1.43
CA PRO A 177 28.75 -9.05 -0.41
C PRO A 177 29.31 -7.83 0.32
N PHE A 178 28.43 -7.16 1.10
CA PHE A 178 28.78 -6.03 1.98
C PHE A 178 29.42 -4.84 1.25
N SER A 179 29.10 -4.64 -0.02
CA SER A 179 29.56 -3.49 -0.79
C SER A 179 28.71 -2.25 -0.49
N ALA A 180 29.31 -1.05 -0.55
CA ALA A 180 28.63 0.17 -0.19
C ALA A 180 28.81 1.32 -1.19
N LEU A 181 27.78 2.15 -1.32
CA LEU A 181 27.83 3.51 -1.86
C LEU A 181 27.27 4.47 -0.81
N THR A 182 28.04 5.47 -0.43
CA THR A 182 27.56 6.56 0.45
C THR A 182 27.69 7.89 -0.28
N VAL A 183 26.60 8.63 -0.35
CA VAL A 183 26.57 10.00 -0.85
C VAL A 183 26.12 10.89 0.30
N SER A 184 26.97 11.83 0.74
CA SER A 184 26.71 12.57 1.98
C SER A 184 27.10 14.04 1.89
N ASP A 185 26.58 14.82 2.84
CA ASP A 185 26.99 16.18 3.14
C ASP A 185 26.86 17.15 1.94
N GLY A 186 25.73 17.08 1.24
CA GLY A 186 25.40 17.94 0.09
C GLY A 186 26.02 17.51 -1.23
N ALA A 187 26.68 16.35 -1.29
CA ALA A 187 27.27 15.82 -2.52
C ALA A 187 26.20 15.36 -3.54
N ARG A 188 26.63 15.24 -4.79
CA ARG A 188 25.77 14.79 -5.90
C ARG A 188 26.32 13.54 -6.57
N TYR A 189 25.45 12.58 -6.79
CA TYR A 189 25.73 11.36 -7.54
C TYR A 189 24.73 11.21 -8.70
N SER A 190 25.22 10.81 -9.89
CA SER A 190 24.34 10.54 -11.02
C SER A 190 24.78 9.32 -11.82
N ASP A 191 23.82 8.50 -12.25
CA ASP A 191 24.07 7.38 -13.16
C ASP A 191 22.88 7.04 -14.05
N ALA A 192 23.10 6.10 -15.00
CA ALA A 192 22.02 5.59 -15.84
C ALA A 192 21.21 4.50 -15.15
N ASN A 193 21.85 3.65 -14.35
CA ASN A 193 21.17 2.54 -13.68
C ASN A 193 21.90 2.22 -12.37
N LEU A 194 21.23 2.35 -11.25
CA LEU A 194 21.74 1.95 -9.94
C LEU A 194 21.23 0.56 -9.60
N THR A 195 22.12 -0.43 -9.57
CA THR A 195 21.81 -1.81 -9.18
C THR A 195 22.44 -2.13 -7.83
N ILE A 196 21.67 -2.68 -6.89
CA ILE A 196 22.13 -3.13 -5.58
C ILE A 196 21.99 -4.65 -5.50
N GLY A 197 23.13 -5.36 -5.40
CA GLY A 197 23.20 -6.81 -5.44
C GLY A 197 22.82 -7.36 -6.83
N ASN A 198 23.79 -7.88 -7.58
CA ASN A 198 23.51 -8.31 -8.97
C ASN A 198 23.36 -9.84 -9.13
N VAL A 199 24.13 -10.62 -8.36
CA VAL A 199 24.04 -12.09 -8.36
C VAL A 199 23.83 -12.61 -6.95
N THR A 200 23.41 -13.85 -6.79
CA THR A 200 22.99 -14.47 -5.51
C THR A 200 24.01 -14.41 -4.39
N THR A 201 25.30 -14.28 -4.69
CA THR A 201 26.37 -14.09 -3.69
C THR A 201 26.52 -12.65 -3.21
N ALA A 202 25.99 -11.70 -3.95
CA ALA A 202 26.06 -10.26 -3.67
C ALA A 202 24.96 -9.83 -2.71
N VAL A 203 25.10 -10.17 -1.45
CA VAL A 203 24.11 -9.94 -0.38
C VAL A 203 24.57 -8.82 0.56
N SER A 204 23.63 -8.25 1.31
CA SER A 204 23.90 -7.26 2.36
C SER A 204 24.66 -6.02 1.87
N ASN A 205 24.39 -5.60 0.65
CA ASN A 205 24.95 -4.37 0.09
C ASN A 205 24.09 -3.17 0.49
N ILE A 206 24.69 -2.00 0.57
CA ILE A 206 24.02 -0.82 1.06
C ILE A 206 24.29 0.41 0.16
N VAL A 207 23.23 1.17 -0.11
CA VAL A 207 23.34 2.53 -0.66
C VAL A 207 22.77 3.49 0.36
N GLN A 208 23.50 4.53 0.70
CA GLN A 208 23.12 5.57 1.65
C GLN A 208 23.20 6.95 1.00
N VAL A 209 22.15 7.74 1.12
CA VAL A 209 22.06 9.13 0.66
C VAL A 209 21.69 9.99 1.86
N LEU A 210 22.62 10.79 2.34
CA LEU A 210 22.60 11.38 3.66
C LEU A 210 22.83 12.89 3.61
N ASN A 211 22.27 13.61 4.58
CA ASN A 211 22.63 15.00 4.89
C ASN A 211 22.51 15.95 3.69
N GLY A 212 21.32 16.03 3.10
CA GLY A 212 21.03 16.97 2.00
C GLY A 212 21.61 16.60 0.65
N SER A 213 22.08 15.37 0.48
CA SER A 213 22.70 14.90 -0.75
C SER A 213 21.68 14.47 -1.80
N THR A 214 22.13 14.39 -3.05
CA THR A 214 21.25 14.04 -4.18
C THR A 214 21.80 12.87 -4.98
N VAL A 215 20.93 11.93 -5.32
CA VAL A 215 21.18 10.84 -6.27
C VAL A 215 20.16 10.90 -7.40
N ASP A 216 20.66 11.04 -8.64
CA ASP A 216 19.84 11.01 -9.84
C ASP A 216 20.19 9.75 -10.65
N THR A 217 19.22 8.87 -10.86
CA THR A 217 19.36 7.66 -11.68
C THR A 217 18.21 7.52 -12.67
N VAL A 218 18.42 6.82 -13.78
CA VAL A 218 17.32 6.50 -14.69
C VAL A 218 16.53 5.32 -14.15
N SER A 219 17.18 4.26 -13.67
CA SER A 219 16.49 3.15 -13.00
C SER A 219 17.18 2.72 -11.73
N LEU A 220 16.37 2.24 -10.77
CA LEU A 220 16.83 1.72 -9.50
C LEU A 220 16.39 0.26 -9.37
N GLU A 221 17.34 -0.64 -9.16
CA GLU A 221 17.06 -2.07 -9.03
C GLU A 221 17.75 -2.70 -7.82
N VAL A 222 17.00 -3.47 -7.02
CA VAL A 222 17.52 -4.35 -5.97
C VAL A 222 17.24 -5.80 -6.38
N LYS A 223 18.29 -6.60 -6.59
CA LYS A 223 18.18 -7.92 -7.25
C LYS A 223 18.46 -9.13 -6.36
N THR A 224 18.99 -8.94 -5.15
CA THR A 224 19.34 -10.04 -4.22
C THR A 224 18.82 -9.77 -2.82
N HIS A 225 19.25 -10.52 -1.82
CA HIS A 225 18.70 -10.43 -0.46
C HIS A 225 19.55 -9.62 0.50
N GLY A 226 18.89 -9.10 1.53
CA GLY A 226 19.52 -8.38 2.63
C GLY A 226 20.09 -7.02 2.26
N ASN A 227 19.76 -6.45 1.09
CA ASN A 227 20.28 -5.17 0.66
C ASN A 227 19.46 -4.00 1.23
N ALA A 228 20.06 -2.83 1.30
CA ALA A 228 19.40 -1.64 1.80
C ALA A 228 19.64 -0.41 0.92
N LEU A 229 18.58 0.40 0.76
CA LEU A 229 18.66 1.79 0.31
C LEU A 229 18.13 2.68 1.44
N ILE A 230 18.97 3.60 1.93
CA ILE A 230 18.64 4.54 3.01
C ILE A 230 18.77 5.96 2.49
N ILE A 231 17.72 6.74 2.62
CA ILE A 231 17.65 8.15 2.21
C ILE A 231 17.26 8.96 3.45
N SER A 232 18.12 9.84 3.93
CA SER A 232 17.87 10.52 5.20
C SER A 232 18.40 11.94 5.29
N ASN A 233 17.88 12.66 6.29
CA ASN A 233 18.32 14.01 6.65
C ASN A 233 18.25 14.99 5.46
N GLY A 234 17.06 15.15 4.88
CA GLY A 234 16.79 16.09 3.81
C GLY A 234 17.40 15.71 2.45
N SER A 235 17.72 14.46 2.24
CA SER A 235 18.33 13.97 1.00
C SER A 235 17.28 13.61 -0.05
N HIS A 236 17.69 13.59 -1.32
CA HIS A 236 16.80 13.38 -2.45
C HIS A 236 17.32 12.27 -3.36
N VAL A 237 16.44 11.33 -3.72
CA VAL A 237 16.71 10.32 -4.76
C VAL A 237 15.66 10.44 -5.85
N THR A 238 16.10 10.56 -7.10
CA THR A 238 15.24 10.55 -8.28
C THR A 238 15.58 9.34 -9.15
N ALA A 239 14.59 8.48 -9.39
CA ALA A 239 14.65 7.42 -10.39
C ALA A 239 13.69 7.77 -11.54
N SER A 240 14.20 8.29 -12.65
CA SER A 240 13.37 8.86 -13.72
C SER A 240 12.65 7.83 -14.59
N SER A 241 12.83 6.52 -14.34
CA SER A 241 12.13 5.45 -15.04
C SER A 241 11.61 4.41 -14.03
N ALA A 242 12.14 3.20 -14.02
CA ALA A 242 11.64 2.11 -13.19
C ALA A 242 12.30 2.07 -11.80
N VAL A 243 11.49 1.77 -10.77
CA VAL A 243 11.98 1.30 -9.48
C VAL A 243 11.53 -0.15 -9.29
N ASN A 244 12.49 -1.07 -9.29
CA ASN A 244 12.28 -2.49 -9.08
C ASN A 244 13.00 -2.91 -7.80
N PHE A 245 12.30 -2.91 -6.69
CA PHE A 245 12.89 -3.26 -5.41
C PHE A 245 12.54 -4.71 -5.05
N ALA A 246 13.54 -5.59 -4.95
CA ALA A 246 13.36 -7.04 -4.76
C ALA A 246 12.59 -7.72 -5.92
N LYS A 247 13.13 -7.62 -7.13
CA LYS A 247 12.47 -8.00 -8.40
C LYS A 247 12.31 -9.50 -8.62
N ALA A 248 13.05 -10.37 -7.94
CA ALA A 248 12.97 -11.82 -8.11
C ALA A 248 12.39 -12.50 -6.86
N GLU A 249 11.76 -13.66 -7.03
CA GLU A 249 11.21 -14.47 -5.93
C GLU A 249 12.23 -14.81 -4.83
N THR A 250 13.51 -14.85 -5.17
CA THR A 250 14.61 -15.09 -4.23
C THR A 250 15.08 -13.82 -3.50
N CYS A 251 14.58 -12.64 -3.84
CA CYS A 251 14.99 -11.37 -3.25
C CYS A 251 14.23 -11.09 -1.95
N SER A 252 14.79 -11.45 -0.82
CA SER A 252 14.15 -11.30 0.49
C SER A 252 14.90 -10.35 1.43
N SER A 253 14.21 -9.90 2.46
CA SER A 253 14.78 -9.14 3.58
C SER A 253 15.53 -7.87 3.16
N ASN A 254 15.10 -7.24 2.06
CA ASN A 254 15.65 -5.97 1.62
C ASN A 254 14.92 -4.80 2.31
N ARG A 255 15.62 -3.67 2.48
CA ARG A 255 15.07 -2.48 3.13
C ARG A 255 15.17 -1.25 2.24
N LEU A 256 14.06 -0.52 2.13
CA LEU A 256 14.01 0.84 1.63
C LEU A 256 13.56 1.75 2.76
N GLU A 257 14.39 2.71 3.15
CA GLU A 257 14.09 3.66 4.22
C GLU A 257 14.21 5.09 3.69
N VAL A 258 13.15 5.87 3.84
CA VAL A 258 13.10 7.31 3.50
C VAL A 258 12.65 8.04 4.75
N TRP A 259 13.52 8.83 5.39
CA TRP A 259 13.22 9.44 6.67
C TRP A 259 13.87 10.79 6.89
N ALA A 260 13.42 11.52 7.91
CA ALA A 260 13.93 12.83 8.33
C ALA A 260 13.93 13.88 7.20
N GLY A 261 12.76 14.14 6.59
CA GLY A 261 12.56 15.17 5.59
C GLY A 261 13.10 14.85 4.20
N SER A 262 13.36 13.57 3.92
CA SER A 262 13.93 13.13 2.65
C SER A 262 12.86 12.79 1.62
N THR A 263 13.28 12.66 0.35
CA THR A 263 12.34 12.33 -0.73
C THR A 263 12.87 11.24 -1.65
N LEU A 264 11.96 10.37 -2.08
CA LEU A 264 12.17 9.47 -3.21
C LEU A 264 11.14 9.79 -4.29
N HIS A 265 11.61 10.22 -5.45
CA HIS A 265 10.78 10.41 -6.63
C HIS A 265 11.01 9.27 -7.61
N ALA A 266 9.94 8.57 -7.98
CA ALA A 266 9.99 7.43 -8.89
C ALA A 266 9.10 7.67 -10.12
N GLY A 267 9.64 7.41 -11.31
CA GLY A 267 8.91 7.33 -12.57
C GLY A 267 8.75 8.65 -13.33
N ALA A 268 8.78 8.56 -14.65
CA ALA A 268 8.27 9.48 -15.64
C ALA A 268 8.00 8.75 -16.97
N THR A 269 8.09 7.43 -17.02
CA THR A 269 8.06 6.65 -18.28
C THR A 269 7.05 5.50 -18.27
N LYS A 270 6.00 5.60 -17.45
CA LYS A 270 4.93 4.56 -17.32
C LYS A 270 5.44 3.18 -16.88
N LYS A 271 6.58 3.11 -16.20
CA LYS A 271 7.07 1.86 -15.61
C LYS A 271 6.76 1.82 -14.11
N PRO A 272 6.31 0.68 -13.57
CA PRO A 272 5.85 0.59 -12.19
C PRO A 272 6.95 0.84 -11.17
N PHE A 273 6.54 1.32 -10.00
CA PHE A 273 7.31 1.12 -8.79
C PHE A 273 6.88 -0.21 -8.15
N ALA A 274 7.64 -1.26 -8.44
CA ALA A 274 7.40 -2.58 -7.90
C ALA A 274 8.27 -2.83 -6.68
N PHE A 275 7.63 -3.18 -5.54
CA PHE A 275 8.30 -3.49 -4.29
C PHE A 275 7.92 -4.90 -3.83
N GLY A 276 8.93 -5.78 -3.63
CA GLY A 276 8.74 -7.07 -2.98
C GLY A 276 8.09 -8.15 -3.87
N VAL A 277 8.68 -8.49 -5.02
CA VAL A 277 8.36 -9.75 -5.72
C VAL A 277 8.77 -10.95 -4.87
N GLY A 278 9.93 -10.87 -4.19
CA GLY A 278 10.34 -11.81 -3.15
C GLY A 278 9.74 -11.48 -1.77
N PRO A 279 9.94 -12.34 -0.76
CA PRO A 279 9.31 -12.20 0.54
C PRO A 279 10.05 -11.27 1.50
N ASP A 280 9.35 -10.87 2.56
CA ASP A 280 9.88 -10.25 3.78
C ASP A 280 10.69 -8.95 3.55
N ASN A 281 10.34 -8.17 2.53
CA ASN A 281 10.97 -6.89 2.28
C ASN A 281 10.22 -5.77 3.03
N VAL A 282 10.95 -4.76 3.50
CA VAL A 282 10.39 -3.66 4.30
C VAL A 282 10.65 -2.31 3.64
N MET A 283 9.60 -1.51 3.53
CA MET A 283 9.67 -0.10 3.15
C MET A 283 9.20 0.76 4.32
N LEU A 284 10.00 1.73 4.71
CA LEU A 284 9.68 2.72 5.75
C LEU A 284 9.73 4.13 5.17
N VAL A 285 8.66 4.89 5.38
CA VAL A 285 8.60 6.34 5.08
C VAL A 285 8.24 7.06 6.38
N ASP A 286 9.17 7.82 6.92
CA ASP A 286 9.05 8.43 8.24
C ASP A 286 9.39 9.93 8.18
N ALA A 287 8.42 10.79 8.47
CA ALA A 287 8.54 12.25 8.33
C ALA A 287 9.13 12.67 6.96
N SER A 288 8.69 12.05 5.88
CA SER A 288 9.33 12.10 4.55
C SER A 288 8.31 11.90 3.43
N SER A 289 8.76 11.89 2.18
CA SER A 289 7.83 11.68 1.07
C SER A 289 8.33 10.71 0.00
N ILE A 290 7.39 9.95 -0.53
CA ILE A 290 7.56 9.20 -1.78
C ILE A 290 6.52 9.69 -2.80
N SER A 291 6.99 9.98 -4.02
CA SER A 291 6.11 10.26 -5.14
C SER A 291 6.38 9.31 -6.31
N VAL A 292 5.30 8.78 -6.89
CA VAL A 292 5.35 7.84 -8.01
C VAL A 292 4.56 8.46 -9.17
N ALA A 293 5.30 9.06 -10.12
CA ALA A 293 4.73 9.84 -11.21
C ALA A 293 4.42 8.98 -12.45
N ASP A 294 3.31 9.29 -13.13
CA ASP A 294 2.86 8.68 -14.40
C ASP A 294 2.70 7.15 -14.36
N THR A 295 2.66 6.53 -13.18
CA THR A 295 2.59 5.08 -13.06
C THR A 295 1.98 4.64 -11.71
N TYR A 296 2.04 3.37 -11.42
CA TYR A 296 1.44 2.74 -10.25
C TYR A 296 2.48 2.17 -9.29
N PHE A 297 2.05 1.97 -8.04
CA PHE A 297 2.83 1.31 -6.99
C PHE A 297 2.25 -0.07 -6.66
N THR A 298 3.13 -1.06 -6.50
CA THR A 298 2.75 -2.40 -6.01
C THR A 298 3.62 -2.84 -4.85
N LEU A 299 2.98 -3.30 -3.78
CA LEU A 299 3.59 -4.06 -2.71
C LEU A 299 3.26 -5.55 -2.92
N GLY A 300 4.27 -6.42 -2.92
CA GLY A 300 4.10 -7.82 -3.28
C GLY A 300 3.78 -7.97 -4.77
N ALA A 301 4.61 -7.41 -5.65
CA ALA A 301 4.31 -7.12 -7.06
C ALA A 301 3.91 -8.31 -7.94
N ASP A 302 3.73 -9.51 -7.37
CA ASP A 302 3.45 -10.75 -8.06
C ASP A 302 2.71 -11.70 -7.09
N ALA A 303 2.15 -12.78 -7.58
CA ALA A 303 1.48 -13.79 -6.75
C ALA A 303 2.42 -14.46 -5.73
N THR A 304 3.72 -14.40 -5.94
CA THR A 304 4.77 -14.98 -5.07
C THR A 304 5.26 -14.03 -3.99
N GLY A 305 5.07 -12.71 -4.15
CA GLY A 305 5.45 -11.71 -3.14
C GLY A 305 4.65 -11.87 -1.86
N SER A 306 5.31 -12.21 -0.75
CA SER A 306 4.63 -12.46 0.53
C SER A 306 5.38 -11.87 1.71
N GLY A 307 4.63 -11.50 2.76
CA GLY A 307 5.23 -10.96 3.99
C GLY A 307 5.93 -9.61 3.83
N ASN A 308 5.70 -8.91 2.73
CA ASN A 308 6.29 -7.57 2.53
C ASN A 308 5.51 -6.53 3.32
N ARG A 309 6.22 -5.51 3.78
CA ARG A 309 5.64 -4.46 4.62
C ARG A 309 5.99 -3.07 4.14
N LEU A 310 4.98 -2.19 4.12
CA LEU A 310 5.11 -0.75 3.94
C LEU A 310 4.59 -0.03 5.18
N ASP A 311 5.42 0.79 5.81
CA ASP A 311 5.05 1.71 6.89
C ASP A 311 5.22 3.15 6.43
N VAL A 312 4.17 3.95 6.50
CA VAL A 312 4.18 5.41 6.22
C VAL A 312 3.63 6.12 7.45
N ARG A 313 4.42 7.02 8.05
CA ARG A 313 4.07 7.60 9.35
C ARG A 313 4.69 8.98 9.61
N ASN A 314 4.31 9.59 10.75
CA ASN A 314 4.87 10.84 11.24
C ASN A 314 4.75 12.01 10.25
N GLY A 315 3.55 12.21 9.67
CA GLY A 315 3.31 13.29 8.73
C GLY A 315 3.94 13.09 7.35
N SER A 316 4.21 11.85 6.97
CA SER A 316 4.76 11.50 5.67
C SER A 316 3.72 11.60 4.56
N SER A 317 4.18 11.84 3.32
CA SER A 317 3.35 11.82 2.12
C SER A 317 3.71 10.65 1.21
N PHE A 318 2.71 9.89 0.78
CA PHE A 318 2.84 8.80 -0.19
C PHE A 318 1.88 9.06 -1.36
N HIS A 319 2.42 9.59 -2.45
CA HIS A 319 1.63 10.01 -3.62
C HIS A 319 1.90 9.12 -4.82
N VAL A 320 0.84 8.65 -5.48
CA VAL A 320 0.90 7.80 -6.68
C VAL A 320 -0.10 8.31 -7.73
N ASP A 321 0.37 8.69 -8.91
CA ASP A 321 -0.47 9.21 -10.00
C ASP A 321 -1.41 8.17 -10.62
N SER A 322 -1.32 6.92 -10.21
CA SER A 322 -2.22 5.86 -10.67
C SER A 322 -2.69 5.03 -9.46
N TRP A 323 -2.82 3.73 -9.59
CA TRP A 323 -3.32 2.88 -8.52
C TRP A 323 -2.22 2.42 -7.56
N ILE A 324 -2.62 2.20 -6.30
CA ILE A 324 -1.84 1.54 -5.26
C ILE A 324 -2.40 0.13 -5.09
N ALA A 325 -1.56 -0.90 -5.18
CA ALA A 325 -1.98 -2.27 -4.97
C ALA A 325 -1.14 -3.00 -3.91
N CYS A 326 -1.84 -3.66 -2.99
CA CYS A 326 -1.30 -4.70 -2.13
C CYS A 326 -1.60 -6.05 -2.79
N GLN A 327 -0.60 -6.65 -3.41
CA GLN A 327 -0.69 -7.90 -4.19
C GLN A 327 0.01 -9.04 -3.46
N GLY A 328 0.03 -10.24 -4.07
CA GLY A 328 0.64 -11.40 -3.42
C GLY A 328 -0.10 -11.81 -2.15
N SER A 329 0.59 -12.38 -1.17
CA SER A 329 -0.08 -12.90 0.02
C SER A 329 0.57 -12.42 1.31
N PHE A 330 -0.26 -12.13 2.33
CA PHE A 330 0.21 -11.73 3.66
C PHE A 330 1.10 -10.48 3.66
N ASN A 331 0.87 -9.56 2.72
CA ASN A 331 1.55 -8.26 2.68
C ASN A 331 0.78 -7.24 3.50
N GLU A 332 1.49 -6.28 4.09
CA GLU A 332 0.94 -5.29 4.99
C GLU A 332 1.30 -3.86 4.55
N MET A 333 0.32 -2.97 4.50
CA MET A 333 0.52 -1.53 4.36
C MET A 333 -0.05 -0.82 5.58
N HIS A 334 0.75 -0.06 6.28
CA HIS A 334 0.35 0.70 7.46
C HIS A 334 0.59 2.20 7.23
N PHE A 335 -0.47 2.97 7.41
CA PHE A 335 -0.44 4.42 7.32
C PHE A 335 -0.93 4.99 8.64
N SER A 336 -0.08 5.72 9.33
CA SER A 336 -0.40 6.21 10.67
C SER A 336 0.12 7.60 10.94
N ASP A 337 -0.43 8.21 11.96
CA ASP A 337 -0.08 9.49 12.56
C ASP A 337 -0.66 10.72 11.85
N PRO A 338 -0.96 11.78 12.63
CA PRO A 338 -1.48 13.02 12.11
C PRO A 338 -0.58 13.64 11.05
N GLY A 339 -1.18 14.11 9.95
CA GLY A 339 -0.47 14.69 8.81
C GLY A 339 0.07 13.67 7.81
N THR A 340 0.02 12.37 8.13
CA THR A 340 0.32 11.32 7.13
C THR A 340 -0.78 11.28 6.08
N GLU A 341 -0.37 11.37 4.82
CA GLU A 341 -1.27 11.45 3.68
C GLU A 341 -0.94 10.42 2.61
N ILE A 342 -1.97 9.71 2.17
CA ILE A 342 -1.91 8.81 1.02
C ILE A 342 -2.75 9.41 -0.10
N VAL A 343 -2.17 9.58 -1.28
CA VAL A 343 -2.89 10.04 -2.47
C VAL A 343 -2.72 9.01 -3.57
N SER A 344 -3.84 8.59 -4.15
CA SER A 344 -3.85 7.78 -5.36
C SER A 344 -4.84 8.39 -6.35
N GLU A 345 -4.38 8.76 -7.54
CA GLU A 345 -5.26 9.29 -8.59
C GLU A 345 -6.10 8.20 -9.27
N SER A 346 -6.05 6.99 -8.75
CA SER A 346 -6.86 5.86 -9.17
C SER A 346 -7.28 5.03 -7.94
N GLN A 347 -7.31 3.72 -8.03
CA GLN A 347 -7.85 2.84 -7.00
C GLN A 347 -6.80 2.40 -5.97
N LEU A 348 -7.27 2.18 -4.74
CA LEU A 348 -6.59 1.34 -3.76
C LEU A 348 -7.10 -0.11 -3.92
N LEU A 349 -6.23 -1.00 -4.34
CA LEU A 349 -6.52 -2.40 -4.64
C LEU A 349 -5.87 -3.32 -3.60
N ILE A 350 -6.66 -4.10 -2.88
CA ILE A 350 -6.19 -4.99 -1.82
C ILE A 350 -6.46 -6.43 -2.24
N GLY A 351 -5.41 -7.22 -2.41
CA GLY A 351 -5.51 -8.59 -2.93
C GLY A 351 -5.81 -8.66 -4.43
N GLN A 352 -4.84 -8.22 -5.28
CA GLN A 352 -4.99 -8.28 -6.73
C GLN A 352 -3.72 -8.86 -7.42
N PRO A 353 -3.61 -10.16 -7.60
CA PRO A 353 -4.22 -11.23 -6.82
C PRO A 353 -3.61 -11.35 -5.42
N GLY A 354 -4.23 -12.10 -4.51
CA GLY A 354 -3.59 -12.40 -3.24
C GLY A 354 -4.54 -12.70 -2.08
N VAL A 355 -3.97 -13.28 -1.04
CA VAL A 355 -4.67 -13.78 0.13
C VAL A 355 -4.07 -13.17 1.40
N GLY A 356 -4.94 -12.76 2.33
CA GLY A 356 -4.52 -12.34 3.67
C GLY A 356 -3.74 -11.03 3.72
N ASN A 357 -3.86 -10.17 2.72
CA ASN A 357 -3.23 -8.86 2.75
C ASN A 357 -3.99 -7.90 3.67
N VAL A 358 -3.26 -7.04 4.35
CA VAL A 358 -3.81 -6.05 5.28
C VAL A 358 -3.39 -4.65 4.86
N VAL A 359 -4.35 -3.74 4.77
CA VAL A 359 -4.11 -2.30 4.69
C VAL A 359 -4.75 -1.65 5.90
N SER A 360 -3.98 -0.93 6.70
CA SER A 360 -4.48 -0.17 7.84
C SER A 360 -4.19 1.33 7.68
N ILE A 361 -5.20 2.14 7.95
CA ILE A 361 -5.12 3.60 7.98
C ILE A 361 -5.62 4.02 9.35
N GLY A 362 -4.75 4.50 10.19
CA GLY A 362 -5.04 4.73 11.61
C GLY A 362 -4.47 6.03 12.15
N ASN A 363 -4.73 6.28 13.42
CA ASN A 363 -4.17 7.39 14.17
C ASN A 363 -4.22 8.75 13.43
N GLN A 364 -5.41 9.14 12.93
CA GLN A 364 -5.67 10.39 12.22
C GLN A 364 -4.96 10.57 10.87
N ALA A 365 -4.37 9.54 10.29
CA ALA A 365 -3.89 9.57 8.92
C ALA A 365 -5.04 9.78 7.92
N SER A 366 -4.73 10.30 6.75
CA SER A 366 -5.69 10.56 5.68
C SER A 366 -5.35 9.85 4.38
N ALA A 367 -6.38 9.43 3.66
CA ALA A 367 -6.25 8.88 2.32
C ALA A 367 -7.24 9.54 1.36
N SER A 368 -6.77 9.89 0.16
CA SER A 368 -7.57 10.36 -0.96
C SER A 368 -7.35 9.42 -2.15
N VAL A 369 -8.37 8.64 -2.52
CA VAL A 369 -8.28 7.59 -3.54
C VAL A 369 -9.51 7.59 -4.45
N PHE A 370 -9.35 7.20 -5.71
CA PHE A 370 -10.45 7.14 -6.68
C PHE A 370 -11.04 5.74 -6.77
N GLY A 371 -11.49 5.23 -5.63
CA GLY A 371 -12.10 3.91 -5.48
C GLY A 371 -11.29 2.98 -4.58
N VAL A 372 -11.98 2.04 -3.93
CA VAL A 372 -11.39 1.03 -3.08
C VAL A 372 -11.96 -0.34 -3.46
N SER A 373 -11.08 -1.33 -3.64
CA SER A 373 -11.50 -2.71 -3.90
C SER A 373 -10.74 -3.69 -3.02
N ILE A 374 -11.47 -4.45 -2.21
CA ILE A 374 -10.93 -5.50 -1.35
C ILE A 374 -11.24 -6.86 -1.99
N SER A 375 -10.21 -7.68 -2.20
CA SER A 375 -10.29 -8.97 -2.92
C SER A 375 -10.86 -8.80 -4.34
N TYR A 376 -10.18 -7.97 -5.14
CA TYR A 376 -10.65 -7.59 -6.48
C TYR A 376 -10.60 -8.74 -7.50
N SER A 377 -9.57 -9.57 -7.47
CA SER A 377 -9.36 -10.64 -8.45
C SER A 377 -10.02 -11.96 -8.04
N ALA A 378 -10.32 -12.81 -9.00
CA ALA A 378 -10.81 -14.16 -8.74
C ALA A 378 -9.80 -14.96 -7.90
N GLY A 379 -10.28 -15.62 -6.84
CA GLY A 379 -9.45 -16.40 -5.91
C GLY A 379 -8.77 -15.58 -4.81
N SER A 380 -8.87 -14.24 -4.84
CA SER A 380 -8.43 -13.41 -3.72
C SER A 380 -9.37 -13.59 -2.54
N GLN A 381 -8.82 -13.74 -1.33
CA GLN A 381 -9.64 -13.94 -0.13
C GLN A 381 -8.93 -13.46 1.13
N SER A 382 -9.70 -13.28 2.20
CA SER A 382 -9.20 -12.92 3.52
C SER A 382 -8.38 -11.62 3.55
N ASN A 383 -8.62 -10.71 2.60
CA ASN A 383 -7.95 -9.42 2.59
C ASN A 383 -8.72 -8.42 3.47
N VAL A 384 -7.99 -7.51 4.10
CA VAL A 384 -8.51 -6.60 5.12
C VAL A 384 -8.18 -5.15 4.76
N LEU A 385 -9.17 -4.27 4.90
CA LEU A 385 -8.97 -2.83 5.07
C LEU A 385 -9.47 -2.42 6.45
N GLU A 386 -8.63 -1.73 7.19
CA GLU A 386 -8.94 -1.16 8.50
C GLU A 386 -8.77 0.35 8.47
N VAL A 387 -9.80 1.09 8.92
CA VAL A 387 -9.78 2.55 9.05
C VAL A 387 -10.11 2.90 10.48
N ALA A 388 -9.13 3.31 11.27
CA ALA A 388 -9.25 3.38 12.72
C ALA A 388 -8.81 4.72 13.31
N ASP A 389 -9.10 4.94 14.58
CA ASP A 389 -8.53 6.00 15.41
C ASP A 389 -8.59 7.40 14.79
N GLY A 390 -9.75 7.79 14.25
CA GLY A 390 -9.96 9.10 13.65
C GLY A 390 -9.39 9.29 12.25
N ALA A 391 -8.88 8.22 11.63
CA ALA A 391 -8.42 8.24 10.24
C ALA A 391 -9.55 8.55 9.26
N ARG A 392 -9.18 9.11 8.11
CA ARG A 392 -10.14 9.56 7.10
C ARG A 392 -9.77 9.04 5.73
N VAL A 393 -10.75 8.45 5.03
CA VAL A 393 -10.62 7.99 3.65
C VAL A 393 -11.66 8.71 2.80
N ASP A 394 -11.22 9.49 1.82
CA ASP A 394 -12.06 10.05 0.76
C ASP A 394 -11.94 9.19 -0.50
N VAL A 395 -13.09 8.66 -0.97
CA VAL A 395 -13.13 7.78 -2.15
C VAL A 395 -13.41 8.56 -3.45
N ASN A 396 -13.45 9.90 -3.38
CA ASN A 396 -13.58 10.81 -4.53
C ASN A 396 -14.75 10.48 -5.48
N GLY A 397 -15.89 10.12 -4.94
CA GLY A 397 -17.10 9.82 -5.72
C GLY A 397 -17.01 8.54 -6.54
N LYS A 398 -16.21 7.55 -6.12
CA LYS A 398 -16.09 6.24 -6.75
C LYS A 398 -16.59 5.13 -5.82
N ASP A 399 -16.53 3.89 -6.30
CA ASP A 399 -17.08 2.74 -5.61
C ASP A 399 -16.15 2.23 -4.48
N LEU A 400 -16.77 1.76 -3.42
CA LEU A 400 -16.19 0.95 -2.37
C LEU A 400 -16.67 -0.50 -2.54
N GLN A 401 -15.76 -1.41 -2.83
CA GLN A 401 -16.07 -2.78 -3.18
C GLN A 401 -15.42 -3.76 -2.19
N ILE A 402 -16.22 -4.66 -1.62
CA ILE A 402 -15.79 -5.66 -0.62
C ILE A 402 -16.08 -7.05 -1.16
N GLY A 403 -15.06 -7.89 -1.32
CA GLY A 403 -15.22 -9.28 -1.75
C GLY A 403 -15.74 -9.42 -3.19
N VAL A 404 -15.31 -8.58 -4.12
CA VAL A 404 -15.82 -8.58 -5.49
C VAL A 404 -15.31 -9.75 -6.32
N GLY A 405 -14.08 -10.20 -6.06
CA GLY A 405 -13.44 -11.34 -6.73
C GLY A 405 -13.30 -12.58 -5.84
N GLY A 406 -13.47 -12.45 -4.52
CA GLY A 406 -13.28 -13.56 -3.57
C GLY A 406 -13.98 -13.31 -2.24
N GLY A 407 -13.95 -14.30 -1.36
CA GLY A 407 -14.65 -14.29 -0.07
C GLY A 407 -13.78 -13.96 1.13
N ALA A 408 -14.39 -14.02 2.32
CA ALA A 408 -13.77 -13.78 3.62
C ALA A 408 -13.05 -12.42 3.73
N SER A 409 -13.46 -11.44 2.92
CA SER A 409 -12.89 -10.08 2.93
C SER A 409 -13.48 -9.24 4.05
N ARG A 410 -12.68 -8.38 4.63
CA ARG A 410 -13.10 -7.55 5.77
C ARG A 410 -12.82 -6.08 5.52
N LEU A 411 -13.83 -5.25 5.79
CA LEU A 411 -13.67 -3.81 6.00
C LEU A 411 -14.09 -3.49 7.43
N THR A 412 -13.20 -2.91 8.21
CA THR A 412 -13.49 -2.39 9.55
C THR A 412 -13.30 -0.89 9.58
N ILE A 413 -14.29 -0.16 10.10
CA ILE A 413 -14.22 1.27 10.36
C ILE A 413 -14.41 1.46 11.87
N ASP A 414 -13.30 1.58 12.60
CA ASP A 414 -13.26 1.67 14.05
C ASP A 414 -12.89 3.08 14.51
N GLY A 415 -13.87 3.91 14.80
CA GLY A 415 -13.66 5.31 15.13
C GLY A 415 -13.15 6.18 13.98
N GLY A 416 -12.94 5.61 12.81
CA GLY A 416 -12.52 6.28 11.58
C GLY A 416 -13.69 6.70 10.68
N SER A 417 -13.40 7.21 9.49
CA SER A 417 -14.44 7.57 8.52
C SER A 417 -14.04 7.26 7.07
N ILE A 418 -15.02 6.75 6.30
CA ILE A 418 -14.94 6.65 4.83
C ILE A 418 -16.06 7.50 4.25
N THR A 419 -15.70 8.43 3.35
CA THR A 419 -16.61 9.44 2.82
C THR A 419 -16.56 9.52 1.30
N ASN A 420 -17.54 10.22 0.73
CA ASN A 420 -17.62 10.50 -0.70
C ASN A 420 -17.60 9.21 -1.57
N VAL A 421 -18.19 8.14 -1.04
CA VAL A 421 -18.34 6.87 -1.76
C VAL A 421 -19.53 6.96 -2.71
N LEU A 422 -19.36 6.67 -4.00
CA LEU A 422 -20.51 6.62 -4.91
C LEU A 422 -21.43 5.46 -4.54
N THR A 423 -20.91 4.25 -4.57
CA THR A 423 -21.66 3.03 -4.27
C THR A 423 -20.87 2.12 -3.34
N VAL A 424 -21.52 1.59 -2.32
CA VAL A 424 -20.97 0.51 -1.50
C VAL A 424 -21.47 -0.82 -2.05
N GLN A 425 -20.55 -1.72 -2.39
CA GLN A 425 -20.86 -3.04 -2.95
C GLN A 425 -20.16 -4.14 -2.16
N MET A 426 -20.93 -5.05 -1.55
CA MET A 426 -20.40 -6.25 -0.92
C MET A 426 -20.78 -7.48 -1.72
N ALA A 427 -19.80 -8.27 -2.15
CA ALA A 427 -19.98 -9.51 -2.92
C ALA A 427 -20.83 -9.35 -4.20
N ALA A 428 -20.86 -8.15 -4.80
CA ALA A 428 -21.87 -7.75 -5.78
C ALA A 428 -21.59 -8.15 -7.24
N LYS A 429 -20.41 -8.66 -7.58
CA LYS A 429 -20.08 -8.98 -8.97
C LYS A 429 -20.90 -10.18 -9.47
N ARG A 430 -21.66 -10.00 -10.52
CA ARG A 430 -22.47 -11.08 -11.13
C ARG A 430 -21.60 -12.24 -11.61
N ASN A 431 -22.08 -13.48 -11.41
CA ASN A 431 -21.53 -14.73 -11.97
C ASN A 431 -20.14 -15.17 -11.50
N VAL A 432 -19.68 -14.77 -10.33
CA VAL A 432 -18.48 -15.35 -9.69
C VAL A 432 -18.90 -16.00 -8.38
N ALA A 433 -18.79 -17.30 -8.27
CA ALA A 433 -19.04 -18.05 -7.02
C ALA A 433 -17.89 -17.86 -6.02
N GLY A 434 -18.14 -18.15 -4.72
CA GLY A 434 -17.10 -18.15 -3.68
C GLY A 434 -16.80 -16.78 -3.06
N LYS A 435 -17.78 -15.87 -3.04
CA LYS A 435 -17.68 -14.55 -2.40
C LYS A 435 -18.42 -14.50 -1.06
N ASP A 436 -18.28 -15.56 -0.32
CA ASP A 436 -18.98 -15.77 0.92
C ASP A 436 -18.18 -15.23 2.11
N ASN A 437 -18.86 -15.07 3.24
CA ASN A 437 -18.25 -14.72 4.53
C ASN A 437 -17.55 -13.34 4.55
N ASN A 438 -17.98 -12.37 3.74
CA ASN A 438 -17.45 -11.02 3.83
C ASN A 438 -18.03 -10.28 5.03
N LEU A 439 -17.23 -9.40 5.62
CA LEU A 439 -17.59 -8.58 6.77
C LEU A 439 -17.41 -7.08 6.48
N LEU A 440 -18.46 -6.30 6.68
CA LEU A 440 -18.40 -4.85 6.86
C LEU A 440 -18.71 -4.53 8.32
N GLU A 441 -17.80 -3.92 9.03
CA GLU A 441 -17.96 -3.56 10.44
C GLU A 441 -17.72 -2.06 10.64
N ILE A 442 -18.66 -1.36 11.27
CA ILE A 442 -18.62 0.07 11.58
C ILE A 442 -18.87 0.20 13.08
N VAL A 443 -17.84 0.52 13.84
CA VAL A 443 -17.88 0.45 15.30
C VAL A 443 -17.22 1.67 15.96
N ASN A 444 -17.46 1.85 17.25
CA ASN A 444 -16.79 2.86 18.09
C ASN A 444 -16.86 4.28 17.54
N GLY A 445 -18.00 4.69 16.97
CA GLY A 445 -18.17 6.00 16.33
C GLY A 445 -17.67 6.06 14.88
N GLY A 446 -17.35 4.92 14.29
CA GLY A 446 -16.96 4.79 12.88
C GLY A 446 -18.08 5.27 11.94
N ARG A 447 -17.71 5.79 10.76
CA ARG A 447 -18.67 6.39 9.84
C ARG A 447 -18.43 5.97 8.39
N LEU A 448 -19.47 5.56 7.69
CA LEU A 448 -19.46 5.29 6.25
C LEU A 448 -20.56 6.10 5.56
N PHE A 449 -20.16 7.00 4.65
CA PHE A 449 -21.08 7.83 3.88
C PHE A 449 -21.02 7.50 2.39
N ALA A 450 -22.14 6.96 1.87
CA ALA A 450 -22.33 6.69 0.46
C ALA A 450 -23.19 7.80 -0.19
N ASN A 451 -22.81 8.26 -1.37
CA ASN A 451 -23.58 9.25 -2.12
C ASN A 451 -24.78 8.62 -2.83
N SER A 452 -24.71 7.32 -3.15
CA SER A 452 -25.77 6.62 -3.86
C SER A 452 -26.09 5.28 -3.19
N THR A 453 -26.07 4.19 -3.92
CA THR A 453 -26.57 2.88 -3.52
C THR A 453 -25.65 2.16 -2.52
N VAL A 454 -26.25 1.47 -1.56
CA VAL A 454 -25.59 0.47 -0.71
C VAL A 454 -26.18 -0.90 -1.04
N TYR A 455 -25.35 -1.82 -1.53
CA TYR A 455 -25.79 -3.10 -2.05
C TYR A 455 -25.05 -4.27 -1.40
N PHE A 456 -25.80 -5.20 -0.80
CA PHE A 456 -25.27 -6.34 -0.09
C PHE A 456 -25.60 -7.66 -0.75
N GLY A 457 -24.60 -8.53 -0.84
CA GLY A 457 -24.71 -9.85 -1.45
C GLY A 457 -24.79 -9.78 -2.98
N GLY A 458 -24.26 -10.78 -3.64
CA GLY A 458 -24.40 -11.03 -5.07
C GLY A 458 -25.29 -12.24 -5.33
N VAL A 459 -25.58 -12.51 -6.60
CA VAL A 459 -26.32 -13.70 -7.00
C VAL A 459 -25.54 -14.95 -6.60
N GLY A 460 -26.12 -15.79 -5.72
CA GLY A 460 -25.53 -17.06 -5.27
C GLY A 460 -24.42 -16.93 -4.23
N ASN A 461 -24.29 -15.79 -3.54
CA ASN A 461 -23.35 -15.58 -2.46
C ASN A 461 -24.03 -15.68 -1.09
N SER A 462 -23.29 -16.10 -0.08
CA SER A 462 -23.83 -16.42 1.24
C SER A 462 -22.99 -15.92 2.40
N ASN A 463 -23.62 -15.90 3.59
CA ASN A 463 -22.97 -15.69 4.90
C ASN A 463 -22.22 -14.34 5.00
N ASN A 464 -22.68 -13.29 4.32
CA ASN A 464 -22.09 -11.96 4.47
C ASN A 464 -22.68 -11.27 5.70
N VAL A 465 -21.85 -10.54 6.42
CA VAL A 465 -22.22 -9.84 7.64
C VAL A 465 -21.94 -8.36 7.53
N ILE A 466 -22.93 -7.56 7.90
CA ILE A 466 -22.79 -6.12 8.08
C ILE A 466 -23.07 -5.84 9.56
N ARG A 467 -22.19 -5.12 10.22
CA ARG A 467 -22.37 -4.71 11.61
C ARG A 467 -22.17 -3.23 11.77
N VAL A 468 -23.15 -2.54 12.32
CA VAL A 468 -23.05 -1.13 12.69
C VAL A 468 -23.37 -1.07 14.18
N ALA A 469 -22.37 -0.82 15.03
CA ALA A 469 -22.52 -0.94 16.47
C ALA A 469 -21.79 0.15 17.26
N GLY A 470 -22.39 0.56 18.36
CA GLY A 470 -21.85 1.55 19.28
C GLY A 470 -22.31 2.97 18.98
N ALA A 471 -22.37 3.78 20.03
CA ALA A 471 -22.81 5.16 19.94
C ALA A 471 -21.93 5.97 18.98
N GLY A 472 -22.54 6.76 18.09
CA GLY A 472 -21.86 7.55 17.07
C GLY A 472 -21.45 6.79 15.81
N SER A 473 -21.61 5.47 15.76
CA SER A 473 -21.41 4.65 14.57
C SER A 473 -22.54 4.90 13.56
N VAL A 474 -22.19 5.19 12.31
CA VAL A 474 -23.14 5.62 11.29
C VAL A 474 -22.86 4.95 9.94
N LEU A 475 -23.89 4.31 9.37
CA LEU A 475 -23.96 3.98 7.95
C LEU A 475 -25.04 4.87 7.32
N LYS A 476 -24.64 5.69 6.36
CA LYS A 476 -25.58 6.62 5.69
C LYS A 476 -25.41 6.59 4.18
N ASN A 477 -26.52 6.59 3.45
CA ASN A 477 -26.52 6.97 2.04
C ASN A 477 -27.34 8.26 1.79
N HIS A 478 -27.03 8.98 0.71
CA HIS A 478 -27.56 10.32 0.47
C HIS A 478 -28.71 10.35 -0.54
N ASP A 479 -28.61 9.59 -1.65
CA ASP A 479 -29.55 9.79 -2.79
C ASP A 479 -30.29 8.53 -3.25
N SER A 480 -30.01 7.35 -2.72
CA SER A 480 -30.53 6.11 -3.29
C SER A 480 -30.96 5.11 -2.21
N TYR A 481 -31.04 3.86 -2.59
CA TYR A 481 -31.56 2.77 -1.77
C TYR A 481 -30.46 1.92 -1.14
N MET A 482 -30.85 1.17 -0.11
CA MET A 482 -30.09 0.06 0.44
C MET A 482 -30.84 -1.25 0.19
N SER A 483 -30.18 -2.26 -0.36
CA SER A 483 -30.83 -3.53 -0.68
C SER A 483 -29.91 -4.74 -0.58
N TRP A 484 -30.53 -5.91 -0.37
CA TRP A 484 -29.92 -7.22 -0.53
C TRP A 484 -30.15 -7.75 -1.95
N ALA A 485 -29.20 -8.51 -2.48
CA ALA A 485 -29.38 -9.15 -3.79
C ALA A 485 -30.53 -10.17 -3.77
N SER A 486 -31.19 -10.33 -4.91
CA SER A 486 -32.39 -11.18 -5.06
C SER A 486 -32.17 -12.67 -4.72
N SER A 487 -30.95 -13.17 -4.78
CA SER A 487 -30.62 -14.58 -4.48
C SER A 487 -29.47 -14.73 -3.47
N SER A 488 -29.16 -13.68 -2.70
CA SER A 488 -28.24 -13.81 -1.56
C SER A 488 -28.86 -14.68 -0.46
N THR A 489 -28.03 -15.45 0.22
CA THR A 489 -28.48 -16.28 1.34
C THR A 489 -27.69 -15.97 2.61
N ASN A 490 -28.35 -16.05 3.77
CA ASN A 490 -27.73 -15.83 5.08
C ASN A 490 -26.91 -14.51 5.17
N THR A 491 -27.30 -13.46 4.46
CA THR A 491 -26.70 -12.14 4.60
C THR A 491 -27.42 -11.37 5.69
N VAL A 492 -26.69 -11.08 6.78
CA VAL A 492 -27.27 -10.50 8.00
C VAL A 492 -26.67 -9.13 8.27
N MET A 493 -27.55 -8.17 8.59
CA MET A 493 -27.15 -6.86 9.08
C MET A 493 -27.54 -6.71 10.54
N TYR A 494 -26.58 -6.37 11.37
CA TYR A 494 -26.75 -6.00 12.78
C TYR A 494 -26.63 -4.48 12.91
N VAL A 495 -27.59 -3.86 13.57
CA VAL A 495 -27.55 -2.45 13.98
C VAL A 495 -27.75 -2.41 15.49
N GLU A 496 -26.70 -2.06 16.24
CA GLU A 496 -26.64 -2.34 17.68
C GLU A 496 -26.11 -1.15 18.48
N ASP A 497 -26.46 -1.11 19.75
CA ASP A 497 -25.81 -0.28 20.77
C ASP A 497 -25.76 1.22 20.42
N ALA A 498 -26.92 1.83 20.17
CA ALA A 498 -27.11 3.23 19.83
C ALA A 498 -26.51 3.67 18.47
N ALA A 499 -26.23 2.71 17.58
CA ALA A 499 -25.81 2.99 16.20
C ALA A 499 -26.97 3.55 15.34
N LEU A 500 -26.60 4.19 14.24
CA LEU A 500 -27.53 4.77 13.27
C LEU A 500 -27.30 4.22 11.87
N VAL A 501 -28.38 3.74 11.24
CA VAL A 501 -28.46 3.51 9.79
C VAL A 501 -29.46 4.50 9.21
N ASP A 502 -29.01 5.38 8.29
CA ASP A 502 -29.79 6.48 7.72
C ASP A 502 -29.81 6.36 6.18
N ILE A 503 -30.94 5.97 5.62
CA ILE A 503 -31.12 5.66 4.22
C ILE A 503 -32.02 6.73 3.58
N ALA A 504 -31.51 7.39 2.54
CA ALA A 504 -32.22 8.51 1.90
C ALA A 504 -33.56 8.13 1.27
N THR A 505 -33.63 6.92 0.71
CA THR A 505 -34.88 6.49 0.05
C THR A 505 -35.37 5.13 0.58
N THR A 506 -35.21 4.05 -0.14
CA THR A 506 -35.82 2.75 0.15
C THR A 506 -34.85 1.79 0.82
N LEU A 507 -35.32 1.07 1.83
CA LEU A 507 -34.65 -0.08 2.42
C LEU A 507 -35.37 -1.37 2.00
N ALA A 508 -34.66 -2.25 1.28
CA ALA A 508 -35.18 -3.54 0.88
C ALA A 508 -34.37 -4.67 1.53
N ILE A 509 -34.95 -5.35 2.52
CA ILE A 509 -34.33 -6.46 3.27
C ILE A 509 -34.71 -7.77 2.59
N GLY A 510 -33.71 -8.57 2.19
CA GLY A 510 -33.92 -9.80 1.44
C GLY A 510 -34.32 -9.58 0.00
N GLY A 511 -34.33 -10.63 -0.80
CA GLY A 511 -34.69 -10.64 -2.22
C GLY A 511 -35.54 -11.85 -2.58
N ALA A 512 -36.21 -11.84 -3.75
CA ALA A 512 -37.22 -12.80 -4.14
C ALA A 512 -36.77 -14.28 -4.21
N GLY A 513 -35.47 -14.55 -4.33
CA GLY A 513 -34.91 -15.92 -4.38
C GLY A 513 -33.94 -16.23 -3.26
N GLY A 514 -33.76 -15.32 -2.32
CA GLY A 514 -32.84 -15.49 -1.18
C GLY A 514 -33.53 -16.12 0.03
N SER A 515 -32.73 -16.69 0.91
CA SER A 515 -33.20 -17.25 2.19
C SER A 515 -32.23 -16.96 3.33
N GLY A 516 -32.76 -16.90 4.57
CA GLY A 516 -31.97 -16.64 5.77
C GLY A 516 -31.38 -15.23 5.86
N ASN A 517 -31.80 -14.31 5.01
CA ASN A 517 -31.38 -12.91 5.11
C ASN A 517 -32.10 -12.24 6.30
N ALA A 518 -31.40 -11.36 7.00
CA ALA A 518 -31.98 -10.69 8.16
C ALA A 518 -31.41 -9.28 8.35
N MET A 519 -32.24 -8.44 8.98
CA MET A 519 -31.80 -7.23 9.65
C MET A 519 -32.22 -7.29 11.10
N ILE A 520 -31.28 -7.06 11.99
CA ILE A 520 -31.48 -7.11 13.45
C ILE A 520 -31.14 -5.74 14.00
N VAL A 521 -32.15 -5.08 14.58
CA VAL A 521 -32.02 -3.77 15.21
C VAL A 521 -32.12 -3.97 16.73
N SER A 522 -31.03 -3.75 17.45
CA SER A 522 -30.96 -3.96 18.88
C SER A 522 -30.43 -2.70 19.58
N ASN A 523 -31.31 -2.05 20.33
CA ASN A 523 -31.00 -0.79 21.01
C ASN A 523 -30.36 0.26 20.06
N ALA A 524 -30.92 0.42 18.86
CA ALA A 524 -30.37 1.23 17.79
C ALA A 524 -31.46 1.84 16.90
N THR A 525 -31.06 2.72 15.98
CA THR A 525 -31.99 3.45 15.11
C THR A 525 -31.74 3.17 13.65
N VAL A 526 -32.80 2.85 12.92
CA VAL A 526 -32.82 2.76 11.44
C VAL A 526 -33.84 3.75 10.89
N LYS A 527 -33.43 4.56 9.90
CA LYS A 527 -34.29 5.52 9.21
C LYS A 527 -34.29 5.23 7.71
N ALA A 528 -35.45 5.24 7.09
CA ALA A 528 -35.62 5.20 5.64
C ALA A 528 -36.45 6.41 5.20
N GLY A 529 -35.90 7.21 4.29
CA GLY A 529 -36.57 8.43 3.80
C GLY A 529 -37.77 8.17 2.88
N ASN A 530 -37.96 6.93 2.44
CA ASN A 530 -39.14 6.53 1.66
C ASN A 530 -39.71 5.20 2.20
N ALA A 531 -39.63 4.11 1.47
CA ALA A 531 -40.29 2.85 1.83
C ALA A 531 -39.32 1.83 2.47
N VAL A 532 -39.87 0.95 3.28
CA VAL A 532 -39.18 -0.26 3.79
C VAL A 532 -39.91 -1.48 3.29
N SER A 533 -39.15 -2.48 2.77
CA SER A 533 -39.71 -3.78 2.41
C SER A 533 -38.88 -4.93 2.98
N VAL A 534 -39.56 -5.95 3.53
CA VAL A 534 -38.98 -7.23 3.91
C VAL A 534 -39.49 -8.28 2.95
N ASN A 535 -38.59 -8.89 2.18
CA ASN A 535 -38.94 -9.66 1.00
C ASN A 535 -38.57 -11.13 1.10
N GLY A 536 -39.42 -12.01 0.57
CA GLY A 536 -39.21 -13.47 0.57
C GLY A 536 -39.05 -14.03 1.98
N VAL A 537 -38.19 -15.01 2.16
CA VAL A 537 -37.91 -15.65 3.47
C VAL A 537 -36.85 -14.82 4.24
N ALA A 538 -37.14 -13.55 4.46
CA ALA A 538 -36.26 -12.66 5.22
C ALA A 538 -36.89 -12.26 6.56
N ASN A 539 -36.04 -11.91 7.53
CA ASN A 539 -36.42 -11.50 8.86
C ASN A 539 -36.03 -10.03 9.13
N LEU A 540 -36.92 -9.33 9.82
CA LEU A 540 -36.62 -8.06 10.48
C LEU A 540 -36.90 -8.23 11.98
N ASP A 541 -35.85 -8.17 12.79
CA ASP A 541 -35.93 -8.27 14.24
C ASP A 541 -35.73 -6.89 14.88
N ILE A 542 -36.68 -6.46 15.72
CA ILE A 542 -36.62 -5.23 16.52
C ILE A 542 -36.51 -5.66 17.99
N ILE A 543 -35.35 -5.45 18.60
CA ILE A 543 -34.98 -6.00 19.90
C ILE A 543 -34.73 -4.88 20.92
N GLY A 544 -35.50 -4.91 22.02
CA GLY A 544 -35.36 -3.97 23.16
C GLY A 544 -36.02 -2.61 22.93
N SER A 545 -36.32 -1.96 24.04
CA SER A 545 -37.06 -0.68 24.13
C SER A 545 -36.39 0.48 23.42
N GLY A 546 -35.04 0.49 23.35
CA GLY A 546 -34.25 1.49 22.66
C GLY A 546 -34.22 1.37 21.13
N SER A 547 -34.86 0.34 20.55
CA SER A 547 -34.82 0.07 19.11
C SER A 547 -35.91 0.80 18.35
N SER A 548 -35.56 1.40 17.21
CA SER A 548 -36.52 2.03 16.32
C SER A 548 -36.20 1.87 14.84
N LEU A 549 -37.23 1.57 14.03
CA LEU A 549 -37.20 1.68 12.59
C LEU A 549 -38.27 2.67 12.15
N THR A 550 -37.87 3.69 11.41
CA THR A 550 -38.78 4.72 10.88
C THR A 550 -38.74 4.78 9.38
N THR A 551 -39.91 4.92 8.73
CA THR A 551 -40.01 5.18 7.29
C THR A 551 -41.00 6.33 7.04
N SER A 552 -40.72 7.18 6.07
CA SER A 552 -41.60 8.29 5.72
C SER A 552 -42.78 7.86 4.80
N SER A 553 -42.72 6.64 4.25
CA SER A 553 -43.75 6.10 3.36
C SER A 553 -44.18 4.69 3.85
N ASP A 554 -44.36 3.75 2.92
CA ASP A 554 -44.92 2.43 3.19
C ASP A 554 -43.89 1.50 3.87
N PHE A 555 -44.40 0.68 4.80
CA PHE A 555 -43.72 -0.49 5.30
C PHE A 555 -44.40 -1.74 4.74
N THR A 556 -43.64 -2.60 4.05
CA THR A 556 -44.20 -3.77 3.34
C THR A 556 -43.56 -5.07 3.80
N LEU A 557 -44.38 -6.07 4.12
CA LEU A 557 -43.96 -7.46 4.36
C LEU A 557 -44.52 -8.32 3.23
N THR A 558 -43.66 -8.97 2.45
CA THR A 558 -44.11 -9.92 1.42
C THR A 558 -44.42 -11.30 2.02
N ALA A 559 -44.94 -12.22 1.22
CA ALA A 559 -45.19 -13.58 1.64
C ALA A 559 -43.92 -14.22 2.23
N ASP A 560 -44.09 -15.00 3.30
CA ASP A 560 -43.04 -15.66 4.06
C ASP A 560 -42.05 -14.76 4.83
N ALA A 561 -42.13 -13.43 4.68
CA ALA A 561 -41.35 -12.49 5.47
C ALA A 561 -41.79 -12.51 6.95
N THR A 562 -40.83 -12.34 7.85
CA THR A 562 -41.11 -12.29 9.30
C THR A 562 -40.70 -10.93 9.87
N LEU A 563 -41.65 -10.30 10.58
CA LEU A 563 -41.35 -9.18 11.48
C LEU A 563 -41.41 -9.71 12.91
N ARG A 564 -40.31 -9.52 13.64
CA ARG A 564 -40.20 -10.02 15.03
C ARG A 564 -39.90 -8.87 15.98
N PHE A 565 -40.65 -8.77 17.04
CA PHE A 565 -40.38 -7.90 18.17
C PHE A 565 -39.94 -8.75 19.38
N VAL A 566 -38.81 -8.38 19.97
CA VAL A 566 -38.29 -9.06 21.17
C VAL A 566 -38.11 -8.02 22.27
N SER A 567 -38.69 -8.25 23.41
CA SER A 567 -38.58 -7.33 24.56
C SER A 567 -37.20 -7.42 25.22
N ASP A 568 -36.75 -6.32 25.82
CA ASP A 568 -35.84 -6.28 26.94
C ASP A 568 -36.63 -6.23 28.28
N ASP A 569 -35.98 -5.84 29.37
CA ASP A 569 -36.61 -5.71 30.68
C ASP A 569 -37.49 -4.43 30.78
N GLU A 570 -37.32 -3.47 29.91
CA GLU A 570 -38.04 -2.19 29.89
C GLU A 570 -39.20 -2.18 28.88
N GLY A 571 -39.15 -3.04 27.85
CA GLY A 571 -40.22 -3.13 26.86
C GLY A 571 -39.78 -3.56 25.47
N PHE A 572 -40.39 -2.97 24.46
CA PHE A 572 -40.15 -3.26 23.06
C PHE A 572 -39.75 -2.01 22.31
N GLY A 573 -38.95 -2.19 21.26
CA GLY A 573 -38.78 -1.21 20.23
C GLY A 573 -40.00 -1.07 19.31
N LYS A 574 -39.94 -0.15 18.37
CA LYS A 574 -41.07 0.15 17.48
C LYS A 574 -40.71 0.33 16.02
N VAL A 575 -41.70 0.06 15.17
CA VAL A 575 -41.69 0.42 13.75
C VAL A 575 -42.69 1.56 13.53
N VAL A 576 -42.25 2.67 12.94
CA VAL A 576 -43.08 3.83 12.62
C VAL A 576 -43.17 3.98 11.09
N SER A 577 -44.35 3.81 10.53
CA SER A 577 -44.62 4.01 9.10
C SER A 577 -45.26 5.38 8.87
N GLY A 578 -44.72 6.16 7.93
CA GLY A 578 -45.30 7.45 7.56
C GLY A 578 -46.58 7.35 6.71
N ASN A 579 -46.84 6.19 6.11
CA ASN A 579 -48.03 5.98 5.27
C ASN A 579 -48.70 4.63 5.63
N ARG A 580 -48.42 3.53 4.93
CA ARG A 580 -49.14 2.26 5.05
C ARG A 580 -48.29 1.14 5.62
N LEU A 581 -48.93 0.24 6.32
CA LEU A 581 -48.41 -1.11 6.57
C LEU A 581 -49.06 -2.08 5.60
N ASN A 582 -48.31 -2.58 4.64
CA ASN A 582 -48.77 -3.58 3.68
C ASN A 582 -48.21 -4.95 4.07
N ALA A 583 -49.06 -5.96 4.18
CA ALA A 583 -48.65 -7.33 4.36
C ALA A 583 -49.36 -8.24 3.37
N THR A 584 -48.61 -9.12 2.70
CA THR A 584 -49.23 -10.15 1.85
C THR A 584 -49.54 -11.40 2.66
N GLU A 585 -50.47 -12.23 2.14
CA GLU A 585 -50.77 -13.52 2.75
C GLU A 585 -49.51 -14.35 2.92
N GLY A 586 -49.36 -14.96 4.11
CA GLY A 586 -48.11 -15.70 4.48
C GLY A 586 -47.09 -14.89 5.31
N ALA A 587 -47.17 -13.57 5.35
CA ALA A 587 -46.35 -12.76 6.21
C ALA A 587 -46.61 -13.07 7.71
N LYS A 588 -45.57 -13.04 8.52
CA LYS A 588 -45.60 -13.44 9.93
C LYS A 588 -45.25 -12.29 10.87
N LEU A 589 -45.98 -12.20 11.99
CA LEU A 589 -45.65 -11.32 13.11
C LEU A 589 -45.33 -12.17 14.33
N VAL A 590 -44.16 -12.02 14.91
CA VAL A 590 -43.75 -12.72 16.13
C VAL A 590 -43.46 -11.66 17.21
N ILE A 591 -44.07 -11.84 18.37
CA ILE A 591 -43.92 -10.95 19.54
C ILE A 591 -43.46 -11.76 20.73
N ASP A 592 -42.22 -11.53 21.16
CA ASP A 592 -41.60 -12.20 22.31
C ASP A 592 -41.40 -11.21 23.47
N GLY A 593 -42.38 -11.22 24.37
CA GLY A 593 -42.41 -10.43 25.60
C GLY A 593 -41.89 -11.17 26.85
N ALA A 594 -41.17 -12.27 26.66
CA ALA A 594 -40.77 -13.14 27.79
C ALA A 594 -39.89 -12.40 28.83
N ARG A 595 -39.09 -11.43 28.43
CA ARG A 595 -38.24 -10.65 29.36
C ARG A 595 -39.07 -9.62 30.11
N VAL A 596 -39.82 -8.76 29.40
CA VAL A 596 -40.65 -7.74 30.05
C VAL A 596 -41.74 -8.35 30.95
N ALA A 597 -42.23 -9.55 30.64
CA ALA A 597 -43.18 -10.27 31.50
C ALA A 597 -42.58 -10.55 32.89
N LYS A 598 -41.30 -10.84 32.98
CA LYS A 598 -40.59 -11.03 34.25
C LYS A 598 -40.42 -9.73 35.03
N SER A 599 -40.26 -8.60 34.31
CA SER A 599 -40.05 -7.27 34.88
C SER A 599 -41.33 -6.55 35.28
N GLY A 600 -42.50 -7.15 35.06
CA GLY A 600 -43.79 -6.59 35.51
C GLY A 600 -44.87 -6.50 34.43
N GLY A 601 -44.54 -6.80 33.20
CA GLY A 601 -45.47 -6.72 32.07
C GLY A 601 -45.82 -5.26 31.71
N GLY A 602 -46.81 -5.07 30.83
CA GLY A 602 -47.28 -3.74 30.40
C GLY A 602 -47.94 -3.76 29.06
N THR A 603 -48.31 -2.57 28.58
CA THR A 603 -48.84 -2.36 27.22
C THR A 603 -47.84 -1.55 26.41
N PHE A 604 -47.43 -2.05 25.26
CA PHE A 604 -46.35 -1.50 24.45
C PHE A 604 -46.80 -1.30 23.00
N GLU A 605 -46.50 -0.13 22.43
CA GLU A 605 -46.72 0.12 21.02
C GLU A 605 -45.62 -0.52 20.19
N LEU A 606 -46.01 -1.26 19.14
CA LEU A 606 -45.09 -1.97 18.24
C LEU A 606 -45.07 -1.37 16.83
N LEU A 607 -46.27 -1.14 16.28
CA LEU A 607 -46.46 -0.59 14.94
C LEU A 607 -47.31 0.67 15.03
N VAL A 608 -46.79 1.78 14.52
CA VAL A 608 -47.44 3.09 14.57
C VAL A 608 -47.46 3.74 13.16
N GLY A 609 -48.60 4.29 12.75
CA GLY A 609 -48.65 5.03 11.52
C GLY A 609 -50.05 5.58 11.23
N PRO A 610 -50.22 6.60 10.35
CA PRO A 610 -51.48 7.26 10.10
C PRO A 610 -52.52 6.38 9.38
N GLU A 611 -52.06 5.40 8.60
CA GLU A 611 -52.95 4.49 7.85
C GLU A 611 -52.30 3.11 7.70
N LEU A 612 -52.33 2.29 8.74
CA LEU A 612 -51.69 0.97 8.75
C LEU A 612 -52.37 -0.11 7.89
N ALA A 613 -53.50 0.19 7.26
CA ALA A 613 -54.13 -0.71 6.26
C ALA A 613 -55.23 -0.07 5.45
N LYS A 614 -54.93 0.64 4.40
CA LYS A 614 -55.93 1.20 3.48
C LYS A 614 -56.58 0.19 2.51
N GLN A 615 -56.00 -0.98 2.32
CA GLN A 615 -56.42 -1.94 1.28
C GLN A 615 -57.16 -3.18 1.76
N TYR A 616 -57.26 -3.42 3.06
CA TYR A 616 -57.85 -4.67 3.57
C TYR A 616 -59.01 -4.36 4.52
N ASN A 617 -60.19 -4.37 4.00
CA ASN A 617 -61.39 -3.93 4.67
C ASN A 617 -61.87 -4.76 5.88
N THR A 618 -61.20 -5.85 6.29
CA THR A 618 -61.56 -6.58 7.51
C THR A 618 -60.49 -7.49 8.11
N SER A 619 -59.43 -7.80 7.36
CA SER A 619 -58.38 -8.70 7.87
C SER A 619 -57.00 -8.34 7.25
N ASN A 620 -56.18 -7.52 7.93
CA ASN A 620 -54.77 -7.46 7.60
C ASN A 620 -54.14 -8.83 7.84
N PRO A 621 -53.56 -9.50 6.84
CA PRO A 621 -52.95 -10.83 7.01
C PRO A 621 -51.96 -10.91 8.17
N LEU A 622 -51.26 -9.80 8.44
CA LEU A 622 -50.28 -9.75 9.53
C LEU A 622 -50.89 -9.97 10.91
N VAL A 623 -52.01 -9.35 11.22
CA VAL A 623 -52.66 -9.51 12.53
C VAL A 623 -53.38 -10.88 12.70
N ASN A 624 -53.53 -11.61 11.61
CA ASN A 624 -54.10 -12.97 11.61
C ASN A 624 -53.03 -14.07 11.71
N ASN A 625 -51.76 -13.76 11.46
CA ASN A 625 -50.65 -14.70 11.52
C ASN A 625 -49.62 -14.23 12.57
N VAL A 626 -50.08 -14.22 13.82
CA VAL A 626 -49.32 -13.72 14.97
C VAL A 626 -48.93 -14.84 15.91
N THR A 627 -47.70 -14.86 16.33
CA THR A 627 -47.19 -15.70 17.43
C THR A 627 -46.88 -14.81 18.62
N LEU A 628 -47.47 -15.08 19.77
CA LEU A 628 -47.27 -14.36 21.04
C LEU A 628 -46.52 -15.23 22.03
N VAL A 629 -45.53 -14.66 22.72
CA VAL A 629 -44.81 -15.26 23.84
C VAL A 629 -44.72 -14.22 24.98
N PRO A 630 -45.20 -14.46 26.17
CA PRO A 630 -46.02 -15.63 26.58
C PRO A 630 -47.36 -15.70 25.82
N GLU A 631 -47.92 -16.88 25.70
CA GLU A 631 -49.16 -17.15 24.95
C GLU A 631 -50.38 -16.39 25.50
N ASP A 632 -50.38 -16.04 26.79
CA ASP A 632 -51.41 -15.25 27.47
C ASP A 632 -51.27 -13.72 27.22
N SER A 633 -50.35 -13.29 26.36
CA SER A 633 -50.26 -11.90 25.90
C SER A 633 -51.43 -11.58 24.97
N GLU A 634 -51.83 -10.31 24.95
CA GLU A 634 -52.96 -9.83 24.15
C GLU A 634 -52.47 -8.86 23.05
N LEU A 635 -52.83 -9.12 21.78
CA LEU A 635 -52.62 -8.17 20.69
C LEU A 635 -53.75 -7.14 20.68
N ILE A 636 -53.40 -5.86 20.75
CA ILE A 636 -54.35 -4.74 20.74
C ILE A 636 -54.18 -4.02 19.40
N VAL A 637 -55.25 -4.02 18.60
CA VAL A 637 -55.29 -3.35 17.29
C VAL A 637 -56.19 -2.12 17.38
N THR A 638 -55.64 -0.95 17.28
CA THR A 638 -56.37 0.30 17.28
C THR A 638 -56.74 0.69 15.84
N ARG A 639 -58.00 1.05 15.64
CA ARG A 639 -58.56 1.42 14.33
C ARG A 639 -59.10 2.86 14.35
N ASP A 640 -59.00 3.56 13.21
CA ASP A 640 -59.60 4.87 13.03
C ASP A 640 -61.12 4.75 12.77
N ALA A 641 -61.79 5.90 12.56
CA ALA A 641 -63.21 5.95 12.25
C ALA A 641 -63.60 5.23 10.92
N LYS A 642 -62.64 5.02 10.04
CA LYS A 642 -62.78 4.30 8.76
C LYS A 642 -62.39 2.83 8.86
N GLN A 643 -62.12 2.34 10.06
CA GLN A 643 -61.68 0.99 10.34
C GLN A 643 -60.26 0.65 9.85
N ASN A 644 -59.45 1.65 9.50
CA ASN A 644 -58.05 1.42 9.19
C ASN A 644 -57.27 1.15 10.48
N ILE A 645 -56.30 0.23 10.43
CA ILE A 645 -55.37 -0.01 11.57
C ILE A 645 -54.40 1.17 11.64
N VAL A 646 -54.34 1.87 12.76
CA VAL A 646 -53.46 3.00 13.02
C VAL A 646 -52.39 2.71 14.05
N ASN A 647 -52.63 1.66 14.87
CA ASN A 647 -51.65 1.23 15.88
C ASN A 647 -51.83 -0.27 16.17
N VAL A 648 -50.73 -0.95 16.35
CA VAL A 648 -50.70 -2.33 16.88
C VAL A 648 -49.84 -2.34 18.15
N SER A 649 -50.43 -2.69 19.24
CA SER A 649 -49.82 -2.79 20.55
C SER A 649 -49.93 -4.21 21.10
N VAL A 650 -49.10 -4.55 22.05
CA VAL A 650 -49.18 -5.78 22.82
C VAL A 650 -49.35 -5.49 24.30
N ARG A 651 -50.25 -6.17 24.96
CA ARG A 651 -50.32 -6.25 26.40
C ARG A 651 -49.67 -7.56 26.86
N VAL A 652 -48.56 -7.44 27.60
CA VAL A 652 -47.85 -8.58 28.18
C VAL A 652 -48.22 -8.69 29.66
N PRO A 653 -48.73 -9.83 30.13
CA PRO A 653 -49.05 -10.02 31.53
C PRO A 653 -47.78 -10.11 32.39
N SER A 654 -47.86 -9.66 33.60
CA SER A 654 -46.80 -9.82 34.58
C SER A 654 -46.71 -11.28 35.05
N LYS A 655 -45.61 -11.93 34.76
CA LYS A 655 -45.28 -13.23 35.43
C LYS A 655 -44.65 -12.93 36.78
N ARG A 656 -45.46 -12.60 37.79
CA ARG A 656 -44.98 -12.59 39.16
C ARG A 656 -44.57 -14.01 39.54
N SER A 657 -43.31 -14.19 39.90
CA SER A 657 -42.89 -15.39 40.65
C SER A 657 -43.67 -15.41 41.96
N GLY A 658 -44.77 -16.16 41.95
CA GLY A 658 -45.58 -16.31 43.15
C GLY A 658 -44.75 -16.99 44.22
N ILE A 659 -44.39 -16.27 45.27
CA ILE A 659 -44.03 -16.86 46.52
C ILE A 659 -45.34 -17.43 47.06
N VAL A 660 -45.53 -18.73 46.94
CA VAL A 660 -46.61 -19.45 47.68
C VAL A 660 -46.18 -19.51 49.14
N VAL A 661 -46.61 -18.53 49.90
CA VAL A 661 -46.49 -18.58 51.34
C VAL A 661 -47.53 -19.58 51.83
N ILE A 662 -47.15 -20.82 52.03
CA ILE A 662 -47.97 -21.79 52.74
C ILE A 662 -47.90 -21.42 54.20
N VAL A 663 -48.88 -20.66 54.67
CA VAL A 663 -49.11 -20.51 56.15
C VAL A 663 -49.72 -21.82 56.66
N ARG A 664 -48.93 -22.57 57.42
CA ARG A 664 -49.42 -23.74 58.19
C ARG A 664 -49.95 -23.28 59.53
#